data_c093dab7e70e5d80cb9f6951620d1231
#
_entry.id   c093dab7e70e5d80cb9f6951620d1231
#
_cell.length_a   1.000
_cell.length_b   1.000
_cell.length_c   1.000
_cell.angle_alpha   90.00
_cell.angle_beta   90.00
_cell.angle_gamma   90.00
#
_symmetry.space_group_name_H-M   'P 1'
#
loop_
_entity.id
_entity.type
_entity.pdbx_description
1 polymer ?
#
loop_
_entity_poly.entity_id
_entity_poly.type
_entity_poly.pdbx_seq_one_letter_code
_entity_poly.pdbx_strand_id
1 'polypeptide(L)'
;MTFPLLRLCLVGVMLCLSLPLHANEAPPSLIEQGKYVAQLGDCIACHTAKQGAPMAGGLELSTPMGTIYSSNITPDRDTGIGQYTFEQFDRLMREGVTPAGQNVYPAMPYPSYAKMSEGDMRALFAYLMQGVEAVKKPNMEAQMGFPFNQRWGLALWNFAFLDKQQFAPDAAKDEVLNRGAYLVQGLGHCGSCHTPRGIAFQEKAMSDADRSGQHYLAGETVEHWRALSLRNLWTVEDTVQLLKTGQNRFATVSGNMADVIHHSTQHFTDTDLTAIATYLKSLPPGKDDLPMPAVAHEPAAPPKELFNSRGGLGYMQFCSDCHRSDGGGVKGLFPQLAGNPSVASNDPASLLHITLTGWKTAETATHPRVYTMPGFARLADQEIAEILSFVRSSWNNEGTPISAAQVKKMRDQLNPITTDSSAFETPRLAELLTAPNAEQVVRGMRLHLQTKELLPNNVGNSLNCTSCHLNAGTVADGSPFVGVSAFFPGYAPRAGKVVTLEERINGCFRRSMNGKPLPPQSTDMQAMVAYFDWMKHNTKPEDRVAGRGVGKVDTAIKPNLDNGKLVYAKQCAVCHGDNGQGLTRADGELVYPPLWGEQSFNIGAGMARAYTAAAFVKRNMPIGFHEKFPLGQGGLSDQEAVDVAAYFTQQPRPDFPDKLKDWPKGGKPVDARY
;
A
#
# COMPACT_ATOMS: atom_id res chain seq x y z
N MET A 1 83.43 44.30 61.50
CA MET A 1 82.03 44.56 61.16
C MET A 1 81.86 44.12 59.72
N THR A 2 81.55 42.86 59.52
CA THR A 2 81.39 42.27 58.18
C THR A 2 80.27 41.26 58.20
N PHE A 3 79.22 41.52 57.42
CA PHE A 3 78.11 40.61 57.24
C PHE A 3 78.37 39.69 56.04
N PRO A 4 78.09 38.42 56.06
CA PRO A 4 78.15 37.58 54.86
C PRO A 4 76.77 37.50 54.20
N LEU A 5 76.76 37.59 52.86
CA LEU A 5 75.65 37.40 51.95
C LEU A 5 75.29 35.91 51.85
N LEU A 6 74.00 35.60 52.12
CA LEU A 6 73.43 34.26 51.90
C LEU A 6 72.83 34.23 50.48
N ARG A 7 73.35 33.36 49.63
CA ARG A 7 72.76 33.09 48.28
C ARG A 7 71.68 32.05 48.41
N LEU A 8 70.44 32.44 48.07
CA LEU A 8 69.28 31.52 47.96
C LEU A 8 69.14 31.04 46.50
N CYS A 9 69.34 29.72 46.29
CA CYS A 9 69.06 29.09 44.99
C CYS A 9 67.56 28.77 44.93
N LEU A 10 66.79 29.48 44.08
CA LEU A 10 65.44 29.09 43.70
C LEU A 10 65.51 28.00 42.62
N VAL A 11 65.07 26.77 42.96
CA VAL A 11 64.80 25.69 41.99
C VAL A 11 63.31 25.89 41.58
N GLY A 12 63.10 26.39 40.36
CA GLY A 12 61.80 26.48 39.75
C GLY A 12 61.32 25.11 39.26
N VAL A 13 60.35 24.53 39.95
CA VAL A 13 59.63 23.34 39.47
C VAL A 13 58.58 23.80 38.47
N MET A 14 58.81 23.58 37.18
CA MET A 14 57.84 23.78 36.13
C MET A 14 56.82 22.65 36.18
N LEU A 15 55.64 22.86 36.80
CA LEU A 15 54.49 21.97 36.75
C LEU A 15 53.87 22.12 35.35
N CYS A 16 54.11 21.20 34.43
CA CYS A 16 53.34 21.03 33.19
C CYS A 16 51.93 20.53 33.57
N LEU A 17 50.99 21.46 33.71
CA LEU A 17 49.56 21.13 33.71
C LEU A 17 49.18 20.66 32.29
N SER A 18 49.15 19.34 32.11
CA SER A 18 48.48 18.73 30.95
C SER A 18 46.99 18.94 31.19
N LEU A 19 46.42 20.01 30.63
CA LEU A 19 44.98 20.13 30.45
C LEU A 19 44.50 18.98 29.53
N PRO A 20 43.55 18.18 29.96
CA PRO A 20 42.94 17.22 29.02
C PRO A 20 42.31 18.04 27.88
N LEU A 21 42.74 17.77 26.63
CA LEU A 21 41.96 18.17 25.46
C LEU A 21 40.60 17.49 25.56
N HIS A 22 39.62 18.22 26.07
CA HIS A 22 38.24 17.83 25.89
C HIS A 22 38.00 17.88 24.37
N ALA A 23 37.74 16.73 23.78
CA ALA A 23 37.15 16.70 22.45
C ALA A 23 35.93 17.62 22.48
N ASN A 24 35.88 18.59 21.57
CA ASN A 24 34.77 19.54 21.49
C ASN A 24 33.48 18.74 21.22
N GLU A 25 32.75 18.40 22.26
CA GLU A 25 31.41 17.82 22.10
C GLU A 25 30.49 18.87 21.50
N ALA A 26 29.80 18.50 20.42
CA ALA A 26 28.82 19.37 19.77
C ALA A 26 27.66 19.68 20.75
N PRO A 27 27.11 20.89 20.74
CA PRO A 27 25.93 21.20 21.55
C PRO A 27 24.77 20.27 21.24
N PRO A 28 23.98 19.82 22.21
CA PRO A 28 22.81 18.96 21.97
C PRO A 28 21.85 19.49 20.90
N SER A 29 21.69 20.82 20.82
CA SER A 29 20.88 21.46 19.78
C SER A 29 21.42 21.25 18.35
N LEU A 30 22.74 21.16 18.18
CA LEU A 30 23.36 20.90 16.88
C LEU A 30 23.20 19.44 16.47
N ILE A 31 23.25 18.51 17.43
CA ILE A 31 23.03 17.07 17.19
C ILE A 31 21.56 16.83 16.77
N GLU A 32 20.60 17.46 17.45
CA GLU A 32 19.17 17.34 17.08
C GLU A 32 18.88 17.96 15.71
N GLN A 33 19.49 19.10 15.40
CA GLN A 33 19.42 19.66 14.04
C GLN A 33 20.01 18.68 13.02
N GLY A 34 21.17 18.07 13.30
CA GLY A 34 21.80 17.09 12.43
C GLY A 34 20.98 15.84 12.22
N LYS A 35 20.27 15.38 13.26
CA LYS A 35 19.31 14.29 13.16
C LYS A 35 18.18 14.65 12.18
N TYR A 36 17.63 15.85 12.28
CA TYR A 36 16.61 16.31 11.35
C TYR A 36 17.14 16.43 9.91
N VAL A 37 18.37 16.95 9.72
CA VAL A 37 19.04 16.99 8.41
C VAL A 37 19.23 15.58 7.84
N ALA A 38 19.60 14.58 8.67
CA ALA A 38 19.71 13.19 8.23
C ALA A 38 18.35 12.59 7.80
N GLN A 39 17.25 13.01 8.42
CA GLN A 39 15.89 12.66 8.00
C GLN A 39 15.52 13.34 6.68
N LEU A 40 15.82 14.65 6.53
CA LEU A 40 15.62 15.39 5.29
C LEU A 40 16.36 14.76 4.10
N GLY A 41 17.57 14.22 4.36
CA GLY A 41 18.43 13.58 3.38
C GLY A 41 18.19 12.08 3.18
N ASP A 42 17.23 11.49 3.89
CA ASP A 42 16.88 10.06 3.83
C ASP A 42 18.08 9.11 4.00
N CYS A 43 19.06 9.48 4.81
CA CYS A 43 20.31 8.74 4.94
C CYS A 43 20.10 7.30 5.39
N ILE A 44 19.14 7.07 6.30
CA ILE A 44 18.88 5.77 6.90
C ILE A 44 18.34 4.75 5.88
N ALA A 45 17.54 5.18 4.91
CA ALA A 45 16.96 4.29 3.91
C ALA A 45 18.02 3.56 3.08
N CYS A 46 19.09 4.27 2.70
CA CYS A 46 20.19 3.67 1.96
C CYS A 46 21.25 3.06 2.87
N HIS A 47 21.61 3.71 3.99
CA HIS A 47 22.72 3.28 4.83
C HIS A 47 22.31 2.27 5.93
N THR A 48 21.19 1.54 5.73
CA THR A 48 20.75 0.46 6.61
C THR A 48 20.34 -0.75 5.77
N ALA A 49 21.04 -1.86 5.93
CA ALA A 49 20.66 -3.12 5.26
C ALA A 49 19.33 -3.66 5.84
N LYS A 50 18.59 -4.45 5.05
CA LYS A 50 17.42 -5.18 5.56
C LYS A 50 17.85 -5.99 6.79
N GLN A 51 17.21 -5.76 7.93
CA GLN A 51 17.55 -6.37 9.24
C GLN A 51 18.96 -6.01 9.76
N GLY A 52 19.61 -4.97 9.23
CA GLY A 52 20.88 -4.45 9.70
C GLY A 52 20.73 -3.40 10.81
N ALA A 53 21.86 -3.09 11.48
CA ALA A 53 21.89 -1.98 12.42
C ALA A 53 21.76 -0.64 11.67
N PRO A 54 21.06 0.36 12.22
CA PRO A 54 20.89 1.66 11.60
C PRO A 54 22.22 2.31 11.20
N MET A 55 22.28 2.92 10.04
CA MET A 55 23.44 3.64 9.49
C MET A 55 24.71 2.78 9.27
N ALA A 56 24.66 1.46 9.53
CA ALA A 56 25.82 0.56 9.38
C ALA A 56 26.04 0.04 7.94
N GLY A 57 25.31 0.55 6.97
CA GLY A 57 25.46 0.23 5.55
C GLY A 57 25.13 -1.23 5.18
N GLY A 58 25.57 -1.63 3.99
CA GLY A 58 25.38 -2.98 3.45
C GLY A 58 24.05 -3.22 2.76
N LEU A 59 23.29 -2.15 2.44
CA LEU A 59 22.15 -2.27 1.53
C LEU A 59 22.67 -2.51 0.11
N GLU A 60 22.11 -3.51 -0.53
CA GLU A 60 22.39 -3.84 -1.92
C GLU A 60 21.58 -2.93 -2.85
N LEU A 61 22.28 -2.26 -3.76
CA LEU A 61 21.72 -1.40 -4.80
C LEU A 61 22.07 -2.00 -6.16
N SER A 62 21.14 -2.69 -6.76
CA SER A 62 21.31 -3.27 -8.10
C SER A 62 21.18 -2.20 -9.17
N THR A 63 22.11 -2.18 -10.12
CA THR A 63 22.10 -1.28 -11.26
C THR A 63 22.29 -2.07 -12.57
N PRO A 64 21.96 -1.52 -13.73
CA PRO A 64 22.24 -2.19 -15.01
C PRO A 64 23.72 -2.48 -15.25
N MET A 65 24.64 -1.81 -14.52
CA MET A 65 26.09 -1.96 -14.65
C MET A 65 26.69 -2.92 -13.61
N GLY A 66 25.92 -3.34 -12.63
CA GLY A 66 26.37 -4.18 -11.52
C GLY A 66 25.77 -3.76 -10.19
N THR A 67 26.32 -4.27 -9.11
CA THR A 67 25.80 -4.07 -7.76
C THR A 67 26.72 -3.14 -6.94
N ILE A 68 26.11 -2.19 -6.24
CA ILE A 68 26.75 -1.29 -5.29
C ILE A 68 26.22 -1.61 -3.89
N TYR A 69 27.04 -1.51 -2.88
CA TYR A 69 26.64 -1.64 -1.48
C TYR A 69 26.81 -0.31 -0.76
N SER A 70 25.81 0.08 0.03
CA SER A 70 25.91 1.28 0.85
C SER A 70 26.98 1.11 1.94
N SER A 71 27.69 2.18 2.25
CA SER A 71 28.77 2.17 3.24
C SER A 71 28.25 2.35 4.67
N ASN A 72 29.04 1.87 5.63
CA ASN A 72 28.88 2.16 7.05
C ASN A 72 29.21 3.64 7.30
N ILE A 73 28.23 4.43 7.75
CA ILE A 73 28.37 5.85 8.09
C ILE A 73 28.25 6.10 9.59
N THR A 74 28.34 5.05 10.42
CA THR A 74 28.42 5.18 11.87
C THR A 74 29.78 5.72 12.30
N PRO A 75 29.95 6.27 13.52
CA PRO A 75 31.23 6.79 14.00
C PRO A 75 32.21 5.69 14.43
N ASP A 76 32.07 4.46 13.92
CA ASP A 76 33.10 3.43 14.13
C ASP A 76 34.40 3.83 13.47
N ARG A 77 35.50 3.74 14.22
CA ARG A 77 36.81 4.23 13.77
C ARG A 77 37.48 3.34 12.73
N ASP A 78 37.17 2.05 12.71
CA ASP A 78 37.83 1.08 11.84
C ASP A 78 37.07 0.86 10.52
N THR A 79 35.74 0.88 10.58
CA THR A 79 34.87 0.45 9.48
C THR A 79 33.86 1.52 9.02
N GLY A 80 33.69 2.57 9.81
CA GLY A 80 32.78 3.68 9.53
C GLY A 80 33.51 4.99 9.23
N ILE A 81 32.87 6.12 9.58
CA ILE A 81 33.40 7.46 9.34
C ILE A 81 34.08 8.08 10.57
N GLY A 82 34.30 7.33 11.67
CA GLY A 82 34.77 7.83 12.96
C GLY A 82 36.16 8.46 12.97
N GLN A 83 36.91 8.40 11.86
CA GLN A 83 38.19 9.07 11.68
C GLN A 83 38.14 10.26 10.72
N TYR A 84 36.98 10.58 10.14
CA TYR A 84 36.85 11.69 9.20
C TYR A 84 36.95 13.04 9.90
N THR A 85 37.67 13.98 9.29
CA THR A 85 37.53 15.41 9.64
C THR A 85 36.28 15.98 8.98
N PHE A 86 35.84 17.15 9.45
CA PHE A 86 34.71 17.84 8.82
C PHE A 86 35.00 18.14 7.34
N GLU A 87 36.20 18.57 7.00
CA GLU A 87 36.61 18.91 5.63
C GLU A 87 36.59 17.66 4.73
N GLN A 88 36.99 16.51 5.24
CA GLN A 88 36.91 15.24 4.52
C GLN A 88 35.47 14.80 4.29
N PHE A 89 34.63 14.97 5.30
CA PHE A 89 33.20 14.68 5.19
C PHE A 89 32.50 15.64 4.22
N ASP A 90 32.72 16.95 4.33
CA ASP A 90 32.17 17.96 3.41
C ASP A 90 32.56 17.69 1.95
N ARG A 91 33.83 17.34 1.73
CA ARG A 91 34.32 16.97 0.39
C ARG A 91 33.64 15.71 -0.14
N LEU A 92 33.43 14.69 0.71
CA LEU A 92 32.71 13.49 0.32
C LEU A 92 31.27 13.81 -0.08
N MET A 93 30.59 14.61 0.72
CA MET A 93 29.17 14.99 0.52
C MET A 93 28.96 15.90 -0.68
N ARG A 94 29.93 16.79 -1.01
CA ARG A 94 29.77 17.75 -2.12
C ARG A 94 30.41 17.27 -3.42
N GLU A 95 31.50 16.53 -3.33
CA GLU A 95 32.30 16.17 -4.50
C GLU A 95 32.30 14.67 -4.79
N GLY A 96 31.72 13.86 -3.90
CA GLY A 96 31.75 12.41 -4.03
C GLY A 96 33.16 11.82 -3.93
N VAL A 97 34.08 12.45 -3.14
CA VAL A 97 35.48 12.01 -3.01
C VAL A 97 35.77 11.60 -1.58
N THR A 98 36.16 10.35 -1.38
CA THR A 98 36.55 9.80 -0.06
C THR A 98 37.85 10.40 0.44
N PRO A 99 38.21 10.28 1.75
CA PRO A 99 39.51 10.68 2.29
C PRO A 99 40.70 9.98 1.58
N ALA A 100 40.47 8.78 1.06
CA ALA A 100 41.48 8.06 0.27
C ALA A 100 41.61 8.56 -1.19
N GLY A 101 40.88 9.60 -1.58
CA GLY A 101 40.88 10.17 -2.93
C GLY A 101 40.10 9.37 -3.97
N GLN A 102 39.30 8.40 -3.56
CA GLN A 102 38.44 7.62 -4.47
C GLN A 102 37.13 8.32 -4.74
N ASN A 103 36.67 8.29 -5.99
CA ASN A 103 35.31 8.75 -6.32
C ASN A 103 34.29 7.70 -5.93
N VAL A 104 33.15 8.12 -5.35
CA VAL A 104 31.98 7.28 -5.09
C VAL A 104 31.06 7.29 -6.30
N TYR A 105 30.26 6.22 -6.45
CA TYR A 105 29.24 6.17 -7.49
C TYR A 105 28.12 7.19 -7.20
N PRO A 106 27.56 7.87 -8.23
CA PRO A 106 26.49 8.84 -8.07
C PRO A 106 25.12 8.20 -7.71
N ALA A 107 25.11 6.93 -7.29
CA ALA A 107 24.02 6.32 -6.55
C ALA A 107 23.83 6.98 -5.17
N MET A 108 24.93 7.44 -4.54
CA MET A 108 24.87 8.44 -3.48
C MET A 108 24.59 9.81 -4.14
N PRO A 109 23.50 10.53 -3.80
CA PRO A 109 23.10 11.73 -4.53
C PRO A 109 23.91 12.98 -4.14
N TYR A 110 25.28 12.85 -4.11
CA TYR A 110 26.16 13.99 -3.80
C TYR A 110 26.00 15.19 -4.75
N PRO A 111 25.54 15.06 -6.03
CA PRO A 111 25.23 16.23 -6.83
C PRO A 111 24.11 17.11 -6.23
N SER A 112 23.16 16.50 -5.55
CA SER A 112 22.14 17.22 -4.79
C SER A 112 22.66 17.71 -3.44
N TYR A 113 23.43 16.90 -2.72
CA TYR A 113 24.03 17.29 -1.44
C TYR A 113 25.08 18.41 -1.57
N ALA A 114 25.67 18.62 -2.74
CA ALA A 114 26.52 19.77 -3.02
C ALA A 114 25.83 21.10 -2.72
N LYS A 115 24.48 21.15 -2.84
CA LYS A 115 23.66 22.35 -2.58
C LYS A 115 23.41 22.62 -1.10
N MET A 116 23.77 21.71 -0.18
CA MET A 116 23.55 21.89 1.26
C MET A 116 24.23 23.14 1.79
N SER A 117 23.58 23.82 2.74
CA SER A 117 24.22 24.89 3.51
C SER A 117 25.36 24.35 4.37
N GLU A 118 26.35 25.21 4.68
CA GLU A 118 27.43 24.81 5.60
C GLU A 118 26.88 24.49 7.00
N GLY A 119 25.85 25.21 7.46
CA GLY A 119 25.21 24.97 8.76
C GLY A 119 24.60 23.56 8.84
N ASP A 120 23.83 23.16 7.83
CA ASP A 120 23.23 21.83 7.78
C ASP A 120 24.31 20.73 7.63
N MET A 121 25.38 20.99 6.86
CA MET A 121 26.49 20.05 6.72
C MET A 121 27.21 19.81 8.06
N ARG A 122 27.47 20.88 8.84
CA ARG A 122 28.07 20.78 10.18
C ARG A 122 27.15 20.05 11.16
N ALA A 123 25.86 20.34 11.12
CA ALA A 123 24.87 19.68 11.96
C ALA A 123 24.79 18.19 11.64
N LEU A 124 24.73 17.81 10.36
CA LEU A 124 24.73 16.42 9.92
C LEU A 124 25.98 15.67 10.39
N PHE A 125 27.16 16.28 10.21
CA PHE A 125 28.42 15.68 10.67
C PHE A 125 28.43 15.48 12.19
N ALA A 126 27.98 16.47 12.97
CA ALA A 126 27.87 16.36 14.43
C ALA A 126 26.95 15.21 14.85
N TYR A 127 25.79 15.06 14.19
CA TYR A 127 24.86 13.97 14.45
C TYR A 127 25.48 12.60 14.12
N LEU A 128 26.08 12.43 12.95
CA LEU A 128 26.69 11.16 12.56
C LEU A 128 27.86 10.75 13.47
N MET A 129 28.60 11.73 13.98
CA MET A 129 29.76 11.48 14.86
C MET A 129 29.39 11.29 16.33
N GLN A 130 28.29 11.87 16.81
CA GLN A 130 27.98 11.89 18.25
C GLN A 130 26.55 11.46 18.59
N GLY A 131 25.62 11.46 17.61
CA GLY A 131 24.23 11.07 17.79
C GLY A 131 23.90 9.67 17.29
N VAL A 132 24.81 9.01 16.59
CA VAL A 132 24.64 7.64 16.06
C VAL A 132 25.52 6.67 16.82
N GLU A 133 25.00 5.48 17.12
CA GLU A 133 25.78 4.41 17.75
C GLU A 133 26.85 3.87 16.81
N ALA A 134 28.07 3.67 17.31
CA ALA A 134 29.17 3.10 16.54
C ALA A 134 28.96 1.59 16.31
N VAL A 135 28.96 1.17 15.05
CA VAL A 135 28.78 -0.23 14.66
C VAL A 135 29.97 -0.70 13.85
N LYS A 136 30.72 -1.68 14.35
CA LYS A 136 31.85 -2.28 13.65
C LYS A 136 31.35 -3.27 12.60
N LYS A 137 31.21 -2.79 11.35
CA LYS A 137 30.79 -3.57 10.18
C LYS A 137 31.61 -3.18 8.96
N PRO A 138 32.43 -4.08 8.41
CA PRO A 138 33.21 -3.81 7.20
C PRO A 138 32.33 -3.48 6.00
N ASN A 139 32.78 -2.53 5.19
CA ASN A 139 32.11 -2.19 3.95
C ASN A 139 32.30 -3.29 2.90
N MET A 140 31.27 -3.55 2.12
CA MET A 140 31.31 -4.47 0.98
C MET A 140 31.80 -3.74 -0.26
N GLU A 141 32.58 -4.43 -1.09
CA GLU A 141 33.06 -3.88 -2.35
C GLU A 141 31.98 -3.92 -3.43
N ALA A 142 31.89 -2.86 -4.24
CA ALA A 142 30.99 -2.80 -5.37
C ALA A 142 31.37 -3.84 -6.44
N GLN A 143 30.39 -4.57 -6.95
CA GLN A 143 30.53 -5.59 -7.99
C GLN A 143 30.07 -5.03 -9.34
N MET A 144 30.88 -4.15 -9.93
CA MET A 144 30.57 -3.46 -11.18
C MET A 144 31.28 -4.13 -12.36
N GLY A 145 30.56 -4.27 -13.48
CA GLY A 145 31.15 -4.75 -14.74
C GLY A 145 32.08 -3.72 -15.40
N PHE A 146 33.01 -4.21 -16.24
CA PHE A 146 33.83 -3.31 -17.06
C PHE A 146 32.94 -2.58 -18.09
N PRO A 147 33.19 -1.27 -18.36
CA PRO A 147 34.20 -0.37 -17.81
C PRO A 147 33.79 0.36 -16.50
N PHE A 148 32.62 0.11 -15.95
CA PHE A 148 32.07 0.86 -14.82
C PHE A 148 32.76 0.58 -13.46
N ASN A 149 33.55 -0.48 -13.38
CA ASN A 149 34.46 -0.75 -12.26
C ASN A 149 35.72 0.17 -12.23
N GLN A 150 35.93 0.97 -13.28
CA GLN A 150 37.06 1.90 -13.36
C GLN A 150 36.72 3.24 -12.69
N ARG A 151 36.96 3.36 -11.39
CA ARG A 151 36.54 4.54 -10.58
C ARG A 151 37.14 5.86 -11.02
N TRP A 152 38.31 5.86 -11.72
CA TRP A 152 38.87 7.08 -12.30
C TRP A 152 37.93 7.73 -13.33
N GLY A 153 37.12 6.95 -14.01
CA GLY A 153 36.11 7.44 -14.94
C GLY A 153 35.05 8.36 -14.30
N LEU A 154 34.79 8.17 -12.98
CA LEU A 154 33.90 9.03 -12.23
C LEU A 154 34.43 10.45 -12.04
N ALA A 155 35.77 10.65 -12.09
CA ALA A 155 36.34 12.00 -12.08
C ALA A 155 35.97 12.78 -13.36
N LEU A 156 35.93 12.11 -14.51
CA LEU A 156 35.47 12.72 -15.77
C LEU A 156 33.98 12.98 -15.74
N TRP A 157 33.21 12.06 -15.14
CA TRP A 157 31.77 12.26 -14.91
C TRP A 157 31.50 13.48 -14.03
N ASN A 158 32.21 13.60 -12.92
CA ASN A 158 32.12 14.76 -12.03
C ASN A 158 32.50 16.07 -12.76
N PHE A 159 33.56 16.05 -13.56
CA PHE A 159 33.94 17.22 -14.35
C PHE A 159 32.85 17.66 -15.33
N ALA A 160 32.12 16.70 -15.91
CA ALA A 160 31.09 17.00 -16.91
C ALA A 160 29.74 17.38 -16.30
N PHE A 161 29.37 16.83 -15.14
CA PHE A 161 27.99 16.87 -14.64
C PHE A 161 27.82 17.35 -13.20
N LEU A 162 28.88 17.47 -12.41
CA LEU A 162 28.78 17.92 -11.02
C LEU A 162 28.85 19.45 -10.94
N ASP A 163 27.76 20.06 -10.50
CA ASP A 163 27.75 21.45 -10.03
C ASP A 163 28.05 21.47 -8.51
N LYS A 164 29.16 22.10 -8.14
CA LYS A 164 29.63 22.19 -6.74
C LYS A 164 29.06 23.38 -5.98
N GLN A 165 28.21 24.19 -6.64
CA GLN A 165 27.67 25.40 -6.02
C GLN A 165 26.64 25.04 -4.96
N GLN A 166 26.76 25.69 -3.81
CA GLN A 166 25.72 25.67 -2.78
C GLN A 166 24.45 26.34 -3.30
N PHE A 167 23.32 25.95 -2.73
CA PHE A 167 22.05 26.60 -3.03
C PHE A 167 22.11 28.08 -2.67
N ALA A 168 21.78 28.92 -3.64
CA ALA A 168 21.62 30.35 -3.45
C ALA A 168 20.12 30.71 -3.55
N PRO A 169 19.54 31.37 -2.53
CA PRO A 169 18.17 31.84 -2.59
C PRO A 169 17.95 32.78 -3.78
N ASP A 170 16.84 32.56 -4.49
CA ASP A 170 16.40 33.47 -5.57
C ASP A 170 15.71 34.70 -4.96
N ALA A 171 16.26 35.88 -5.17
CA ALA A 171 15.71 37.13 -4.67
C ALA A 171 14.30 37.46 -5.21
N ALA A 172 13.88 36.82 -6.30
CA ALA A 172 12.53 36.98 -6.86
C ALA A 172 11.48 36.07 -6.19
N LYS A 173 11.91 35.13 -5.32
CA LYS A 173 11.06 34.20 -4.58
C LYS A 173 11.01 34.59 -3.10
N ASP A 174 9.87 34.34 -2.46
CA ASP A 174 9.75 34.49 -1.02
C ASP A 174 10.53 33.40 -0.25
N GLU A 175 10.53 33.48 1.06
CA GLU A 175 11.25 32.54 1.95
C GLU A 175 10.70 31.12 1.84
N VAL A 176 9.39 30.94 1.71
CA VAL A 176 8.73 29.64 1.61
C VAL A 176 9.14 28.94 0.32
N LEU A 177 9.10 29.65 -0.81
CA LEU A 177 9.53 29.12 -2.11
C LEU A 177 11.02 28.76 -2.14
N ASN A 178 11.87 29.64 -1.56
CA ASN A 178 13.30 29.38 -1.46
C ASN A 178 13.61 28.19 -0.55
N ARG A 179 12.91 28.05 0.59
CA ARG A 179 13.04 26.88 1.47
C ARG A 179 12.60 25.60 0.76
N GLY A 180 11.46 25.62 0.06
CA GLY A 180 10.98 24.50 -0.74
C GLY A 180 11.97 24.11 -1.85
N ALA A 181 12.51 25.07 -2.58
CA ALA A 181 13.53 24.85 -3.60
C ALA A 181 14.80 24.20 -3.03
N TYR A 182 15.29 24.73 -1.89
CA TYR A 182 16.44 24.17 -1.18
C TYR A 182 16.23 22.71 -0.79
N LEU A 183 15.07 22.38 -0.22
CA LEU A 183 14.76 21.02 0.20
C LEU A 183 14.63 20.06 -0.99
N VAL A 184 13.91 20.45 -2.04
CA VAL A 184 13.65 19.60 -3.21
C VAL A 184 14.89 19.38 -4.07
N GLN A 185 15.69 20.44 -4.29
CA GLN A 185 16.90 20.38 -5.13
C GLN A 185 18.13 19.83 -4.41
N GLY A 186 18.17 20.00 -3.09
CA GLY A 186 19.30 19.64 -2.23
C GLY A 186 19.01 18.41 -1.40
N LEU A 187 18.68 18.61 -0.11
CA LEU A 187 18.55 17.53 0.89
C LEU A 187 17.59 16.42 0.49
N GLY A 188 16.38 16.76 0.03
CA GLY A 188 15.38 15.76 -0.37
C GLY A 188 15.67 15.07 -1.69
N HIS A 189 16.66 15.52 -2.47
CA HIS A 189 17.13 14.95 -3.75
C HIS A 189 16.02 14.34 -4.63
N CYS A 190 14.83 14.97 -4.67
CA CYS A 190 13.65 14.49 -5.37
C CYS A 190 13.92 14.22 -6.87
N GLY A 191 14.83 15.01 -7.48
CA GLY A 191 15.29 14.83 -8.85
C GLY A 191 15.90 13.44 -9.12
N SER A 192 16.49 12.81 -8.11
CA SER A 192 17.13 11.49 -8.26
C SER A 192 16.20 10.40 -8.77
N CYS A 193 14.88 10.50 -8.50
CA CYS A 193 13.86 9.60 -9.01
C CYS A 193 12.90 10.30 -10.00
N HIS A 194 12.64 11.60 -9.83
CA HIS A 194 11.60 12.32 -10.56
C HIS A 194 12.12 13.15 -11.74
N THR A 195 13.42 13.09 -12.06
CA THR A 195 14.00 13.76 -13.23
C THR A 195 14.55 12.74 -14.22
N PRO A 196 14.23 12.84 -15.53
CA PRO A 196 14.76 11.94 -16.54
C PRO A 196 16.29 11.89 -16.55
N ARG A 197 16.82 10.68 -16.79
CA ARG A 197 18.26 10.44 -16.86
C ARG A 197 18.82 10.66 -18.26
N GLY A 198 20.03 11.17 -18.32
CA GLY A 198 20.82 11.23 -19.56
C GLY A 198 21.59 9.94 -19.82
N ILE A 199 22.36 9.94 -20.92
CA ILE A 199 23.11 8.78 -21.40
C ILE A 199 24.19 8.30 -20.40
N ALA A 200 24.71 9.20 -19.56
CA ALA A 200 25.67 8.89 -18.51
C ALA A 200 25.01 8.72 -17.13
N PHE A 201 23.71 8.46 -17.10
CA PHE A 201 22.88 8.31 -15.89
C PHE A 201 22.78 9.56 -15.00
N GLN A 202 23.25 10.73 -15.47
CA GLN A 202 23.06 12.00 -14.80
C GLN A 202 21.59 12.44 -14.89
N GLU A 203 21.13 13.23 -13.93
CA GLU A 203 19.88 13.97 -14.05
C GLU A 203 19.99 14.97 -15.21
N LYS A 204 18.98 15.05 -16.08
CA LYS A 204 18.98 15.99 -17.21
C LYS A 204 18.85 17.44 -16.80
N ALA A 205 18.35 17.68 -15.59
CA ALA A 205 18.28 19.02 -14.98
C ALA A 205 18.28 18.91 -13.46
N MET A 206 18.96 19.84 -12.78
CA MET A 206 19.16 19.83 -11.33
C MET A 206 18.37 20.97 -10.63
N SER A 207 17.61 21.79 -11.36
CA SER A 207 16.86 22.90 -10.80
C SER A 207 15.75 23.38 -11.75
N ASP A 208 14.90 24.27 -11.25
CA ASP A 208 13.83 24.95 -12.00
C ASP A 208 14.34 26.02 -12.98
N ALA A 209 15.66 26.18 -13.12
CA ALA A 209 16.26 26.89 -14.26
C ALA A 209 15.93 26.21 -15.62
N ASP A 210 15.66 24.91 -15.60
CA ASP A 210 15.08 24.21 -16.76
C ASP A 210 13.63 24.66 -16.99
N ARG A 211 13.44 25.50 -18.03
CA ARG A 211 12.12 26.00 -18.44
C ARG A 211 11.41 25.13 -19.47
N SER A 212 12.03 24.02 -19.89
CA SER A 212 11.46 23.16 -20.95
C SER A 212 10.20 22.43 -20.51
N GLY A 213 10.04 22.17 -19.21
CA GLY A 213 9.01 21.28 -18.68
C GLY A 213 9.20 19.80 -19.03
N GLN A 214 10.32 19.44 -19.64
CA GLN A 214 10.62 18.07 -20.09
C GLN A 214 11.64 17.35 -19.20
N HIS A 215 12.39 18.08 -18.38
CA HIS A 215 13.51 17.50 -17.62
C HIS A 215 13.29 17.62 -16.12
N TYR A 216 13.50 18.80 -15.55
CA TYR A 216 13.47 18.95 -14.10
C TYR A 216 12.12 18.50 -13.50
N LEU A 217 12.17 17.44 -12.68
CA LEU A 217 11.00 16.83 -12.02
C LEU A 217 9.85 16.40 -12.96
N ALA A 218 10.15 16.11 -14.23
CA ALA A 218 9.16 15.73 -15.24
C ALA A 218 8.80 14.22 -15.20
N GLY A 219 9.30 13.50 -14.21
CA GLY A 219 9.07 12.07 -14.00
C GLY A 219 10.05 11.17 -14.75
N GLU A 220 10.31 10.00 -14.17
CA GLU A 220 11.18 8.94 -14.75
C GLU A 220 10.66 7.56 -14.33
N THR A 221 11.13 6.52 -14.98
CA THR A 221 10.89 5.13 -14.54
C THR A 221 12.16 4.54 -13.95
N VAL A 222 12.12 4.29 -12.64
CA VAL A 222 13.24 3.76 -11.85
C VAL A 222 12.85 2.38 -11.31
N GLU A 223 13.68 1.36 -11.55
CA GLU A 223 13.45 -0.01 -11.07
C GLU A 223 12.05 -0.55 -11.39
N HIS A 224 11.56 -0.24 -12.60
CA HIS A 224 10.20 -0.61 -13.06
C HIS A 224 9.04 0.10 -12.33
N TRP A 225 9.34 1.16 -11.54
CA TRP A 225 8.34 2.05 -10.96
C TRP A 225 8.34 3.40 -11.67
N ARG A 226 7.18 3.85 -12.09
CA ARG A 226 7.01 5.19 -12.65
C ARG A 226 6.96 6.22 -11.53
N ALA A 227 8.05 6.97 -11.33
CA ALA A 227 8.04 8.19 -10.55
C ALA A 227 7.35 9.28 -11.40
N LEU A 228 6.19 9.76 -10.95
CA LEU A 228 5.39 10.75 -11.67
C LEU A 228 6.10 12.10 -11.74
N SER A 229 5.70 12.96 -12.69
CA SER A 229 6.04 14.37 -12.64
C SER A 229 5.57 14.99 -11.32
N LEU A 230 6.43 15.78 -10.69
CA LEU A 230 6.09 16.53 -9.47
C LEU A 230 5.67 17.97 -9.77
N ARG A 231 5.62 18.34 -11.03
CA ARG A 231 5.39 19.71 -11.49
C ARG A 231 3.90 20.03 -11.44
N ASN A 232 3.47 20.84 -10.46
CA ASN A 232 2.09 21.31 -10.30
C ASN A 232 1.02 20.19 -10.24
N LEU A 233 1.41 18.96 -9.87
CA LEU A 233 0.53 17.79 -9.93
C LEU A 233 -0.64 17.90 -8.94
N TRP A 234 -0.37 18.25 -7.68
CA TRP A 234 -1.33 18.23 -6.59
C TRP A 234 -1.64 19.65 -6.05
N THR A 235 -2.67 19.80 -5.22
CA THR A 235 -2.77 20.97 -4.34
C THR A 235 -1.68 20.92 -3.28
N VAL A 236 -1.45 22.03 -2.58
CA VAL A 236 -0.49 22.09 -1.47
C VAL A 236 -0.91 21.10 -0.38
N GLU A 237 -2.19 21.07 -0.02
CA GLU A 237 -2.75 20.19 1.01
C GLU A 237 -2.60 18.71 0.63
N ASP A 238 -2.92 18.33 -0.62
CA ASP A 238 -2.77 16.97 -1.09
C ASP A 238 -1.32 16.49 -1.11
N THR A 239 -0.39 17.40 -1.46
CA THR A 239 1.05 17.11 -1.45
C THR A 239 1.55 16.91 -0.03
N VAL A 240 1.20 17.80 0.90
CA VAL A 240 1.56 17.69 2.32
C VAL A 240 1.02 16.40 2.90
N GLN A 241 -0.26 16.09 2.64
CA GLN A 241 -0.87 14.85 3.12
C GLN A 241 -0.15 13.63 2.56
N LEU A 242 0.16 13.60 1.26
CA LEU A 242 0.85 12.47 0.62
C LEU A 242 2.24 12.25 1.21
N LEU A 243 3.03 13.31 1.37
CA LEU A 243 4.38 13.22 1.92
C LEU A 243 4.40 12.87 3.41
N LYS A 244 3.37 13.24 4.16
CA LYS A 244 3.27 12.96 5.60
C LYS A 244 2.74 11.56 5.90
N THR A 245 1.83 11.05 5.08
CA THR A 245 1.07 9.83 5.40
C THR A 245 1.22 8.71 4.39
N GLY A 246 1.83 8.97 3.23
CA GLY A 246 1.92 8.03 2.11
C GLY A 246 0.64 7.95 1.27
N GLN A 247 -0.39 8.75 1.56
CA GLN A 247 -1.65 8.76 0.82
C GLN A 247 -2.34 10.12 0.86
N ASN A 248 -3.08 10.43 -0.21
CA ASN A 248 -3.98 11.55 -0.27
C ASN A 248 -5.35 11.11 -0.82
N ARG A 249 -6.22 12.06 -1.16
CA ARG A 249 -7.56 11.71 -1.71
C ARG A 249 -7.54 11.04 -3.08
N PHE A 250 -6.43 11.06 -3.82
CA PHE A 250 -6.33 10.51 -5.17
C PHE A 250 -5.49 9.24 -5.24
N ALA A 251 -4.43 9.14 -4.45
CA ALA A 251 -3.42 8.11 -4.61
C ALA A 251 -2.81 7.66 -3.28
N THR A 252 -2.24 6.47 -3.30
CA THR A 252 -1.35 5.93 -2.27
C THR A 252 0.01 5.67 -2.93
N VAL A 253 1.09 6.01 -2.24
CA VAL A 253 2.45 5.77 -2.74
C VAL A 253 2.74 4.28 -2.83
N SER A 254 3.62 3.92 -3.77
CA SER A 254 4.10 2.55 -3.98
C SER A 254 5.58 2.57 -4.36
N GLY A 255 6.21 1.40 -4.35
CA GLY A 255 7.62 1.27 -4.67
C GLY A 255 8.50 2.02 -3.68
N ASN A 256 9.67 2.44 -4.13
CA ASN A 256 10.67 3.12 -3.31
C ASN A 256 10.13 4.39 -2.63
N MET A 257 9.05 5.01 -3.18
CA MET A 257 8.43 6.18 -2.53
C MET A 257 7.81 5.82 -1.17
N ALA A 258 7.38 4.58 -0.94
CA ALA A 258 6.90 4.15 0.38
C ALA A 258 8.01 4.16 1.43
N ASP A 259 9.23 3.78 1.06
CA ASP A 259 10.41 3.83 1.94
C ASP A 259 10.81 5.28 2.23
N VAL A 260 10.74 6.18 1.23
CA VAL A 260 10.95 7.63 1.43
C VAL A 260 9.94 8.20 2.42
N ILE A 261 8.67 7.82 2.34
CA ILE A 261 7.68 8.24 3.35
C ILE A 261 8.05 7.70 4.73
N HIS A 262 8.31 6.39 4.82
CA HIS A 262 8.56 5.71 6.08
C HIS A 262 9.81 6.26 6.81
N HIS A 263 10.90 6.44 6.10
CA HIS A 263 12.20 6.81 6.68
C HIS A 263 12.45 8.32 6.74
N SER A 264 11.78 9.10 5.90
CA SER A 264 12.12 10.51 5.68
C SER A 264 10.92 11.43 5.85
N THR A 265 10.05 11.58 4.87
CA THR A 265 9.12 12.71 4.80
C THR A 265 8.05 12.73 5.90
N GLN A 266 7.65 11.59 6.47
CA GLN A 266 6.74 11.59 7.62
C GLN A 266 7.29 12.34 8.85
N HIS A 267 8.61 12.48 8.94
CA HIS A 267 9.32 13.14 10.04
C HIS A 267 9.56 14.63 9.79
N PHE A 268 9.21 15.14 8.61
CA PHE A 268 9.38 16.56 8.28
C PHE A 268 8.39 17.43 9.07
N THR A 269 8.82 18.63 9.39
CA THR A 269 7.92 19.62 9.97
C THR A 269 6.83 20.02 8.98
N ASP A 270 5.66 20.42 9.48
CA ASP A 270 4.57 20.89 8.63
C ASP A 270 4.98 22.12 7.81
N THR A 271 5.90 22.96 8.35
CA THR A 271 6.49 24.11 7.65
C THR A 271 7.30 23.67 6.44
N ASP A 272 8.19 22.68 6.59
CA ASP A 272 9.02 22.18 5.50
C ASP A 272 8.20 21.42 4.46
N LEU A 273 7.21 20.62 4.88
CA LEU A 273 6.27 19.97 3.95
C LEU A 273 5.48 20.99 3.13
N THR A 274 5.01 22.08 3.79
CA THR A 274 4.30 23.16 3.11
C THR A 274 5.21 23.90 2.13
N ALA A 275 6.46 24.15 2.51
CA ALA A 275 7.44 24.79 1.63
C ALA A 275 7.72 23.94 0.38
N ILE A 276 7.95 22.63 0.55
CA ILE A 276 8.10 21.67 -0.56
C ILE A 276 6.87 21.71 -1.46
N ALA A 277 5.68 21.56 -0.88
CA ALA A 277 4.43 21.52 -1.64
C ALA A 277 4.17 22.82 -2.41
N THR A 278 4.43 23.98 -1.78
CA THR A 278 4.29 25.30 -2.40
C THR A 278 5.27 25.46 -3.57
N TYR A 279 6.51 25.05 -3.39
CA TYR A 279 7.51 25.09 -4.46
C TYR A 279 7.12 24.18 -5.63
N LEU A 280 6.75 22.92 -5.38
CA LEU A 280 6.31 22.00 -6.43
C LEU A 280 5.07 22.52 -7.18
N LYS A 281 4.13 23.13 -6.44
CA LYS A 281 2.93 23.75 -7.02
C LYS A 281 3.23 24.96 -7.88
N SER A 282 4.30 25.70 -7.60
CA SER A 282 4.73 26.88 -8.37
C SER A 282 5.39 26.53 -9.71
N LEU A 283 5.82 25.28 -9.90
CA LEU A 283 6.43 24.83 -11.16
C LEU A 283 5.37 24.75 -12.25
N PRO A 284 5.66 25.22 -13.49
CA PRO A 284 4.75 25.02 -14.59
C PRO A 284 4.56 23.52 -14.85
N PRO A 285 3.36 23.06 -15.28
CA PRO A 285 3.12 21.64 -15.60
C PRO A 285 4.17 21.08 -16.55
N GLY A 286 4.48 19.79 -16.42
CA GLY A 286 5.31 19.08 -17.35
C GLY A 286 4.65 19.00 -18.73
N LYS A 287 5.45 18.85 -19.79
CA LYS A 287 4.93 18.83 -21.17
C LYS A 287 4.00 17.64 -21.42
N ASP A 288 4.29 16.50 -20.78
CA ASP A 288 3.56 15.25 -20.95
C ASP A 288 2.64 14.95 -19.74
N ASP A 289 2.43 15.93 -18.86
CA ASP A 289 1.55 15.78 -17.71
C ASP A 289 0.09 15.79 -18.17
N LEU A 290 -0.67 14.79 -17.70
CA LEU A 290 -2.12 14.80 -17.86
C LEU A 290 -2.73 15.83 -16.89
N PRO A 291 -3.74 16.60 -17.32
CA PRO A 291 -4.42 17.50 -16.41
C PRO A 291 -5.08 16.69 -15.29
N MET A 292 -4.73 17.03 -14.06
CA MET A 292 -5.40 16.44 -12.89
C MET A 292 -6.82 16.97 -12.76
N PRO A 293 -7.80 16.12 -12.43
CA PRO A 293 -9.12 16.61 -12.10
C PRO A 293 -9.02 17.57 -10.91
N ALA A 294 -9.69 18.71 -11.02
CA ALA A 294 -9.66 19.76 -9.99
C ALA A 294 -10.26 19.28 -8.65
N VAL A 295 -11.09 18.26 -8.68
CA VAL A 295 -11.75 17.65 -7.51
C VAL A 295 -11.61 16.12 -7.65
N ALA A 296 -11.42 15.43 -6.52
CA ALA A 296 -11.58 13.98 -6.49
C ALA A 296 -12.95 13.65 -7.07
N HIS A 297 -13.03 12.69 -8.00
CA HIS A 297 -14.32 12.33 -8.56
C HIS A 297 -15.30 11.96 -7.44
N GLU A 298 -16.44 12.63 -7.43
CA GLU A 298 -17.60 12.07 -6.75
C GLU A 298 -17.84 10.67 -7.32
N PRO A 299 -18.26 9.70 -6.49
CA PRO A 299 -18.51 8.35 -6.95
C PRO A 299 -19.43 8.38 -8.16
N ALA A 300 -18.89 7.98 -9.30
CA ALA A 300 -19.69 7.86 -10.52
C ALA A 300 -20.49 6.55 -10.48
N ALA A 301 -21.62 6.51 -11.19
CA ALA A 301 -22.32 5.25 -11.41
C ALA A 301 -21.34 4.24 -12.06
N PRO A 302 -21.46 2.93 -11.74
CA PRO A 302 -20.64 1.91 -12.39
C PRO A 302 -20.75 2.04 -13.91
N PRO A 303 -19.61 1.99 -14.64
CA PRO A 303 -19.63 2.13 -16.08
C PRO A 303 -20.41 0.97 -16.72
N LYS A 304 -21.08 1.22 -17.84
CA LYS A 304 -21.87 0.19 -18.55
C LYS A 304 -21.00 -1.01 -18.93
N GLU A 305 -19.76 -0.77 -19.27
CA GLU A 305 -18.75 -1.76 -19.63
C GLU A 305 -18.39 -2.71 -18.51
N LEU A 306 -18.70 -2.36 -17.24
CA LEU A 306 -18.42 -3.18 -16.07
C LEU A 306 -18.99 -4.60 -16.17
N PHE A 307 -20.20 -4.74 -16.74
CA PHE A 307 -20.87 -6.03 -16.90
C PHE A 307 -20.90 -6.54 -18.34
N ASN A 308 -20.37 -5.78 -19.29
CA ASN A 308 -20.46 -6.06 -20.73
C ASN A 308 -19.10 -6.30 -21.39
N SER A 309 -18.02 -6.18 -20.65
CA SER A 309 -16.66 -6.41 -21.16
C SER A 309 -15.90 -7.45 -20.33
N ARG A 310 -14.98 -8.16 -20.96
CA ARG A 310 -14.12 -9.12 -20.26
C ARG A 310 -13.27 -8.43 -19.18
N GLY A 311 -12.74 -7.25 -19.48
CA GLY A 311 -11.98 -6.44 -18.53
C GLY A 311 -12.82 -5.99 -17.34
N GLY A 312 -14.07 -5.55 -17.57
CA GLY A 312 -15.00 -5.17 -16.50
C GLY A 312 -15.38 -6.33 -15.58
N LEU A 313 -15.69 -7.49 -16.14
CA LEU A 313 -15.99 -8.70 -15.38
C LEU A 313 -14.76 -9.21 -14.61
N GLY A 314 -13.57 -9.15 -15.21
CA GLY A 314 -12.31 -9.46 -14.53
C GLY A 314 -12.05 -8.48 -13.38
N TYR A 315 -12.30 -7.18 -13.59
CA TYR A 315 -12.21 -6.17 -12.54
C TYR A 315 -13.17 -6.49 -11.37
N MET A 316 -14.42 -6.85 -11.65
CA MET A 316 -15.39 -7.28 -10.65
C MET A 316 -14.92 -8.49 -9.85
N GLN A 317 -14.25 -9.44 -10.50
CA GLN A 317 -13.75 -10.65 -9.84
C GLN A 317 -12.53 -10.40 -8.94
N PHE A 318 -11.65 -9.46 -9.28
CA PHE A 318 -10.33 -9.38 -8.64
C PHE A 318 -10.04 -8.05 -7.93
N CYS A 319 -10.80 -6.98 -8.23
CA CYS A 319 -10.43 -5.63 -7.83
C CYS A 319 -11.53 -4.89 -7.05
N SER A 320 -12.81 -5.13 -7.39
CA SER A 320 -13.92 -4.30 -6.94
C SER A 320 -14.20 -4.34 -5.44
N ASP A 321 -13.83 -5.41 -4.74
CA ASP A 321 -14.06 -5.52 -3.28
C ASP A 321 -13.28 -4.47 -2.47
N CYS A 322 -12.09 -4.06 -2.99
CA CYS A 322 -11.28 -3.00 -2.41
C CYS A 322 -11.49 -1.66 -3.13
N HIS A 323 -11.46 -1.68 -4.47
CA HIS A 323 -11.48 -0.46 -5.28
C HIS A 323 -12.89 -0.01 -5.70
N ARG A 324 -13.92 -0.75 -5.33
CA ARG A 324 -15.35 -0.51 -5.59
C ARG A 324 -15.72 -0.59 -7.08
N SER A 325 -17.02 -0.74 -7.35
CA SER A 325 -17.53 -0.84 -8.74
C SER A 325 -17.41 0.48 -9.53
N ASP A 326 -17.33 1.60 -8.83
CA ASP A 326 -17.14 2.95 -9.37
C ASP A 326 -15.67 3.41 -9.40
N GLY A 327 -14.72 2.56 -9.01
CA GLY A 327 -13.31 2.92 -8.91
C GLY A 327 -12.98 3.93 -7.82
N GLY A 328 -13.93 4.26 -6.92
CA GLY A 328 -13.78 5.30 -5.90
C GLY A 328 -12.94 4.86 -4.69
N GLY A 329 -12.61 3.58 -4.57
CA GLY A 329 -11.85 3.06 -3.43
C GLY A 329 -12.52 3.31 -2.08
N VAL A 330 -11.73 3.36 -1.02
CA VAL A 330 -12.17 3.68 0.34
C VAL A 330 -11.15 4.60 0.99
N LYS A 331 -11.56 5.82 1.29
CA LYS A 331 -10.68 6.87 1.84
C LYS A 331 -9.92 6.36 3.07
N GLY A 332 -8.61 6.51 3.06
CA GLY A 332 -7.72 6.08 4.15
C GLY A 332 -7.45 4.59 4.23
N LEU A 333 -8.05 3.76 3.34
CA LEU A 333 -7.89 2.30 3.32
C LEU A 333 -7.39 1.82 1.96
N PHE A 334 -8.17 2.03 0.91
CA PHE A 334 -7.88 1.57 -0.44
C PHE A 334 -7.96 2.74 -1.42
N PRO A 335 -6.91 2.96 -2.24
CA PRO A 335 -6.87 4.10 -3.14
C PRO A 335 -7.98 4.05 -4.18
N GLN A 336 -8.48 5.23 -4.55
CA GLN A 336 -9.32 5.33 -5.74
C GLN A 336 -8.50 5.04 -7.00
N LEU A 337 -9.16 4.50 -8.02
CA LEU A 337 -8.63 4.30 -9.36
C LEU A 337 -9.13 5.37 -10.33
N ALA A 338 -10.31 5.92 -10.06
CA ALA A 338 -10.88 7.03 -10.80
C ALA A 338 -10.04 8.30 -10.62
N GLY A 339 -9.53 8.89 -11.71
CA GLY A 339 -8.70 10.09 -11.66
C GLY A 339 -7.34 9.92 -10.94
N ASN A 340 -6.89 8.68 -10.75
CA ASN A 340 -5.58 8.42 -10.15
C ASN A 340 -4.48 8.62 -11.21
N PRO A 341 -3.49 9.50 -10.98
CA PRO A 341 -2.46 9.80 -11.99
C PRO A 341 -1.58 8.60 -12.32
N SER A 342 -1.36 7.67 -11.39
CA SER A 342 -0.62 6.44 -11.69
C SER A 342 -1.40 5.52 -12.64
N VAL A 343 -2.73 5.52 -12.57
CA VAL A 343 -3.61 4.80 -13.51
C VAL A 343 -3.64 5.47 -14.87
N ALA A 344 -3.74 6.80 -14.88
CA ALA A 344 -3.85 7.59 -16.12
C ALA A 344 -2.50 7.81 -16.83
N SER A 345 -1.37 7.61 -16.15
CA SER A 345 -0.02 7.85 -16.69
C SER A 345 0.20 7.22 -18.07
N ASN A 346 0.85 7.95 -18.98
CA ASN A 346 1.24 7.41 -20.29
C ASN A 346 2.19 6.21 -20.18
N ASP A 347 3.03 6.17 -19.15
CA ASP A 347 3.83 4.98 -18.81
C ASP A 347 3.13 4.17 -17.71
N PRO A 348 2.58 2.99 -18.02
CA PRO A 348 1.86 2.15 -17.06
C PRO A 348 2.77 1.29 -16.16
N ALA A 349 4.06 1.56 -16.09
CA ALA A 349 5.02 0.69 -15.40
C ALA A 349 4.61 0.40 -13.95
N SER A 350 4.28 1.43 -13.15
CA SER A 350 3.83 1.23 -11.76
C SER A 350 2.54 0.42 -11.67
N LEU A 351 1.59 0.67 -12.57
CA LEU A 351 0.32 -0.06 -12.60
C LEU A 351 0.52 -1.54 -12.92
N LEU A 352 1.38 -1.85 -13.88
CA LEU A 352 1.76 -3.23 -14.22
C LEU A 352 2.53 -3.89 -13.08
N HIS A 353 3.52 -3.20 -12.52
CA HIS A 353 4.34 -3.70 -11.42
C HIS A 353 3.48 -4.10 -10.23
N ILE A 354 2.67 -3.16 -9.70
CA ILE A 354 1.83 -3.41 -8.53
C ILE A 354 0.79 -4.50 -8.78
N THR A 355 0.25 -4.58 -10.00
CA THR A 355 -0.72 -5.64 -10.34
C THR A 355 -0.05 -7.01 -10.36
N LEU A 356 1.17 -7.12 -10.86
CA LEU A 356 1.87 -8.41 -10.93
C LEU A 356 2.39 -8.86 -9.56
N THR A 357 3.00 -7.96 -8.78
CA THR A 357 3.72 -8.33 -7.54
C THR A 357 2.92 -8.08 -6.27
N GLY A 358 1.88 -7.22 -6.34
CA GLY A 358 1.25 -6.67 -5.14
C GLY A 358 2.09 -5.57 -4.50
N TRP A 359 1.54 -4.95 -3.47
CA TRP A 359 2.23 -3.92 -2.70
C TRP A 359 1.64 -3.72 -1.30
N LYS A 360 2.45 -3.13 -0.41
CA LYS A 360 2.03 -2.72 0.94
C LYS A 360 2.05 -1.21 1.06
N THR A 361 1.05 -0.64 1.74
CA THR A 361 1.04 0.79 2.06
C THR A 361 2.21 1.16 2.98
N ALA A 362 2.67 2.41 2.91
CA ALA A 362 3.68 2.90 3.83
C ALA A 362 3.17 2.85 5.29
N GLU A 363 4.01 2.38 6.20
CA GLU A 363 3.77 2.48 7.63
C GLU A 363 4.23 3.85 8.12
N THR A 364 3.34 4.59 8.78
CA THR A 364 3.65 5.90 9.35
C THR A 364 3.10 6.03 10.77
N ALA A 365 3.59 6.99 11.53
CA ALA A 365 3.11 7.25 12.89
C ALA A 365 1.60 7.56 12.94
N THR A 366 1.06 8.20 11.90
CA THR A 366 -0.37 8.53 11.78
C THR A 366 -1.20 7.40 11.16
N HIS A 367 -0.57 6.52 10.38
CA HIS A 367 -1.17 5.36 9.74
C HIS A 367 -0.31 4.11 10.02
N PRO A 368 -0.30 3.62 11.28
CA PRO A 368 0.55 2.48 11.67
C PRO A 368 0.04 1.14 11.11
N ARG A 369 -1.14 1.13 10.48
CA ARG A 369 -1.72 -0.06 9.89
C ARG A 369 -1.37 -0.14 8.41
N VAL A 370 -0.68 -1.22 8.04
CA VAL A 370 -0.29 -1.52 6.67
C VAL A 370 -1.38 -2.32 6.00
N TYR A 371 -1.83 -1.87 4.82
CA TYR A 371 -2.75 -2.61 3.95
C TYR A 371 -1.99 -3.17 2.75
N THR A 372 -2.38 -4.37 2.33
CA THR A 372 -1.73 -5.09 1.25
C THR A 372 -2.65 -5.24 0.04
N MET A 373 -2.18 -4.84 -1.12
CA MET A 373 -2.75 -5.25 -2.41
C MET A 373 -2.07 -6.56 -2.81
N PRO A 374 -2.82 -7.66 -3.03
CA PRO A 374 -2.22 -8.92 -3.47
C PRO A 374 -1.70 -8.83 -4.90
N GLY A 375 -0.67 -9.61 -5.24
CA GLY A 375 -0.19 -9.77 -6.61
C GLY A 375 -1.08 -10.72 -7.42
N PHE A 376 -1.22 -10.42 -8.71
CA PHE A 376 -2.04 -11.18 -9.65
C PHE A 376 -1.21 -11.90 -10.74
N ALA A 377 0.06 -12.20 -10.45
CA ALA A 377 0.95 -12.87 -11.40
C ALA A 377 0.42 -14.22 -11.93
N ARG A 378 -0.54 -14.85 -11.23
CA ARG A 378 -1.20 -16.09 -11.67
C ARG A 378 -2.18 -15.90 -12.84
N LEU A 379 -2.63 -14.66 -13.11
CA LEU A 379 -3.52 -14.36 -14.24
C LEU A 379 -2.72 -14.33 -15.54
N ALA A 380 -3.38 -14.73 -16.65
CA ALA A 380 -2.78 -14.64 -17.97
C ALA A 380 -2.51 -13.19 -18.38
N ASP A 381 -1.49 -12.98 -19.23
CA ASP A 381 -1.13 -11.64 -19.69
C ASP A 381 -2.28 -10.93 -20.40
N GLN A 382 -3.07 -11.66 -21.18
CA GLN A 382 -4.27 -11.14 -21.84
C GLN A 382 -5.33 -10.70 -20.83
N GLU A 383 -5.57 -11.46 -19.78
CA GLU A 383 -6.56 -11.15 -18.76
C GLU A 383 -6.17 -9.89 -17.97
N ILE A 384 -4.90 -9.77 -17.57
CA ILE A 384 -4.38 -8.57 -16.92
C ILE A 384 -4.49 -7.36 -17.85
N ALA A 385 -4.15 -7.52 -19.13
CA ALA A 385 -4.25 -6.45 -20.12
C ALA A 385 -5.69 -5.95 -20.30
N GLU A 386 -6.68 -6.85 -20.34
CA GLU A 386 -8.10 -6.52 -20.44
C GLU A 386 -8.60 -5.77 -19.18
N ILE A 387 -8.25 -6.26 -17.98
CA ILE A 387 -8.61 -5.63 -16.72
C ILE A 387 -8.01 -4.22 -16.61
N LEU A 388 -6.72 -4.08 -16.87
CA LEU A 388 -6.04 -2.80 -16.75
C LEU A 388 -6.46 -1.80 -17.83
N SER A 389 -6.77 -2.28 -19.04
CA SER A 389 -7.35 -1.43 -20.08
C SER A 389 -8.72 -0.90 -19.67
N PHE A 390 -9.58 -1.75 -19.08
CA PHE A 390 -10.86 -1.33 -18.51
C PHE A 390 -10.65 -0.26 -17.42
N VAL A 391 -9.75 -0.47 -16.45
CA VAL A 391 -9.45 0.49 -15.38
C VAL A 391 -8.99 1.84 -15.94
N ARG A 392 -8.14 1.82 -16.96
CA ARG A 392 -7.56 3.02 -17.58
C ARG A 392 -8.53 3.81 -18.47
N SER A 393 -9.64 3.19 -18.90
CA SER A 393 -10.68 3.84 -19.74
C SER A 393 -12.00 4.06 -19.02
N SER A 394 -12.11 3.68 -17.73
CA SER A 394 -13.34 3.81 -16.94
C SER A 394 -13.28 5.04 -16.04
N TRP A 395 -14.45 5.46 -15.53
CA TRP A 395 -14.60 6.53 -14.53
C TRP A 395 -13.92 7.85 -14.93
N ASN A 396 -14.03 8.21 -16.24
CA ASN A 396 -13.37 9.36 -16.85
C ASN A 396 -11.82 9.31 -16.83
N ASN A 397 -11.23 8.14 -16.63
CA ASN A 397 -9.83 7.95 -16.94
C ASN A 397 -9.62 7.93 -18.46
N GLU A 398 -8.56 8.58 -18.94
CA GLU A 398 -8.22 8.71 -20.37
C GLU A 398 -6.89 8.02 -20.71
N GLY A 399 -6.53 6.99 -19.95
CA GLY A 399 -5.29 6.24 -20.18
C GLY A 399 -5.38 5.32 -21.40
N THR A 400 -4.26 5.17 -22.12
CA THR A 400 -4.18 4.27 -23.29
C THR A 400 -4.34 2.80 -22.87
N PRO A 401 -4.97 1.94 -23.70
CA PRO A 401 -5.08 0.52 -23.44
C PRO A 401 -3.72 -0.16 -23.27
N ILE A 402 -3.68 -1.21 -22.47
CA ILE A 402 -2.51 -2.05 -22.22
C ILE A 402 -2.61 -3.32 -23.06
N SER A 403 -1.52 -3.69 -23.74
CA SER A 403 -1.43 -4.93 -24.50
C SER A 403 -0.88 -6.08 -23.66
N ALA A 404 -1.24 -7.32 -24.01
CA ALA A 404 -0.66 -8.52 -23.40
C ALA A 404 0.88 -8.57 -23.53
N ALA A 405 1.43 -8.00 -24.61
CA ALA A 405 2.89 -7.91 -24.79
C ALA A 405 3.58 -7.01 -23.75
N GLN A 406 2.93 -5.89 -23.36
CA GLN A 406 3.45 -5.04 -22.29
C GLN A 406 3.41 -5.75 -20.92
N VAL A 407 2.32 -6.48 -20.63
CA VAL A 407 2.20 -7.30 -19.42
C VAL A 407 3.30 -8.35 -19.39
N LYS A 408 3.47 -9.11 -20.51
CA LYS A 408 4.51 -10.13 -20.62
C LYS A 408 5.92 -9.55 -20.41
N LYS A 409 6.22 -8.42 -21.05
CA LYS A 409 7.52 -7.74 -20.89
C LYS A 409 7.80 -7.42 -19.42
N MET A 410 6.83 -6.84 -18.72
CA MET A 410 6.97 -6.51 -17.30
C MET A 410 7.10 -7.77 -16.45
N ARG A 411 6.32 -8.80 -16.71
CA ARG A 411 6.40 -10.10 -16.02
C ARG A 411 7.80 -10.72 -16.17
N ASP A 412 8.36 -10.73 -17.37
CA ASP A 412 9.69 -11.29 -17.65
C ASP A 412 10.78 -10.50 -16.90
N GLN A 413 10.62 -9.19 -16.75
CA GLN A 413 11.55 -8.32 -16.04
C GLN A 413 11.48 -8.50 -14.51
N LEU A 414 10.28 -8.64 -13.96
CA LEU A 414 10.07 -8.76 -12.51
C LEU A 414 10.25 -10.18 -11.99
N ASN A 415 10.06 -11.19 -12.85
CA ASN A 415 10.03 -12.61 -12.47
C ASN A 415 9.21 -12.86 -11.18
N PRO A 416 7.94 -12.40 -11.12
CA PRO A 416 7.15 -12.43 -9.90
C PRO A 416 6.86 -13.85 -9.48
N ILE A 417 6.82 -14.09 -8.16
CA ILE A 417 6.45 -15.39 -7.61
C ILE A 417 4.97 -15.65 -7.91
N THR A 418 4.69 -16.65 -8.71
CA THR A 418 3.33 -17.16 -8.90
C THR A 418 3.00 -18.08 -7.71
N THR A 419 2.39 -17.54 -6.68
CA THR A 419 1.83 -18.36 -5.61
C THR A 419 0.51 -18.95 -6.10
N ASP A 420 0.56 -20.04 -6.81
CA ASP A 420 -0.62 -20.84 -7.08
C ASP A 420 -0.71 -21.93 -6.01
N SER A 421 -1.74 -21.90 -5.19
CA SER A 421 -1.89 -22.90 -4.14
C SER A 421 -3.32 -23.19 -3.70
N SER A 422 -4.35 -22.71 -4.39
CA SER A 422 -5.69 -23.15 -4.00
C SER A 422 -6.13 -24.31 -4.90
N ALA A 423 -6.38 -25.45 -4.28
CA ALA A 423 -7.18 -26.53 -4.88
C ALA A 423 -8.63 -26.09 -5.18
N PHE A 424 -8.91 -24.79 -5.02
CA PHE A 424 -10.20 -24.16 -5.27
C PHE A 424 -10.13 -23.41 -6.59
N GLU A 425 -10.59 -24.05 -7.65
CA GLU A 425 -10.72 -23.44 -8.97
C GLU A 425 -12.06 -22.71 -9.08
N THR A 426 -12.02 -21.47 -9.53
CA THR A 426 -13.21 -20.66 -9.80
C THR A 426 -13.36 -20.39 -11.28
N PRO A 427 -14.58 -20.46 -11.84
CA PRO A 427 -14.82 -19.96 -13.18
C PRO A 427 -14.41 -18.50 -13.30
N ARG A 428 -13.86 -18.13 -14.45
CA ARG A 428 -13.46 -16.73 -14.72
C ARG A 428 -14.69 -15.94 -15.13
N LEU A 429 -15.04 -14.88 -14.37
CA LEU A 429 -16.22 -14.07 -14.69
C LEU A 429 -16.16 -13.48 -16.09
N ALA A 430 -14.97 -13.20 -16.63
CA ALA A 430 -14.79 -12.78 -18.01
C ALA A 430 -15.36 -13.78 -19.04
N GLU A 431 -15.50 -15.05 -18.71
CA GLU A 431 -16.05 -16.10 -19.58
C GLU A 431 -17.58 -16.11 -19.59
N LEU A 432 -18.26 -15.39 -18.66
CA LEU A 432 -19.71 -15.26 -18.65
C LEU A 432 -20.27 -14.80 -20.00
N LEU A 433 -19.54 -13.92 -20.70
CA LEU A 433 -19.96 -13.39 -22.00
C LEU A 433 -19.98 -14.42 -23.13
N THR A 434 -19.36 -15.58 -22.92
CA THR A 434 -19.35 -16.69 -23.88
C THR A 434 -20.35 -17.79 -23.53
N ALA A 435 -21.05 -17.67 -22.39
CA ALA A 435 -22.06 -18.65 -22.00
C ALA A 435 -23.26 -18.66 -22.99
N PRO A 436 -23.87 -19.81 -23.27
CA PRO A 436 -25.03 -19.90 -24.19
C PRO A 436 -26.20 -19.00 -23.80
N ASN A 437 -26.35 -18.72 -22.48
CA ASN A 437 -27.38 -17.86 -21.90
C ASN A 437 -26.76 -16.66 -21.17
N ALA A 438 -25.71 -16.06 -21.74
CA ALA A 438 -24.87 -15.02 -21.13
C ALA A 438 -25.69 -13.88 -20.51
N GLU A 439 -26.71 -13.36 -21.21
CA GLU A 439 -27.54 -12.27 -20.69
C GLU A 439 -28.23 -12.65 -19.36
N GLN A 440 -28.81 -13.85 -19.29
CA GLN A 440 -29.48 -14.35 -18.09
C GLN A 440 -28.48 -14.58 -16.96
N VAL A 441 -27.30 -15.14 -17.25
CA VAL A 441 -26.24 -15.43 -16.25
C VAL A 441 -25.67 -14.12 -15.72
N VAL A 442 -25.38 -13.15 -16.58
CA VAL A 442 -24.92 -11.79 -16.18
C VAL A 442 -25.99 -11.09 -15.34
N ARG A 443 -27.27 -11.19 -15.73
CA ARG A 443 -28.38 -10.68 -14.91
C ARG A 443 -28.37 -11.31 -13.51
N GLY A 444 -28.20 -12.64 -13.43
CA GLY A 444 -28.12 -13.38 -12.16
C GLY A 444 -26.94 -12.90 -11.31
N MET A 445 -25.76 -12.76 -11.89
CA MET A 445 -24.59 -12.20 -11.19
C MET A 445 -24.90 -10.80 -10.60
N ARG A 446 -25.47 -9.92 -11.41
CA ARG A 446 -25.84 -8.57 -10.96
C ARG A 446 -26.87 -8.58 -9.82
N LEU A 447 -27.85 -9.47 -9.86
CA LEU A 447 -28.82 -9.64 -8.78
C LEU A 447 -28.16 -10.04 -7.46
N HIS A 448 -27.05 -10.78 -7.49
CA HIS A 448 -26.28 -11.10 -6.28
C HIS A 448 -25.41 -9.94 -5.79
N LEU A 449 -24.83 -9.17 -6.71
CA LEU A 449 -23.96 -8.02 -6.39
C LEU A 449 -24.77 -6.79 -5.93
N GLN A 450 -25.90 -6.55 -6.58
CA GLN A 450 -26.75 -5.36 -6.41
C GLN A 450 -28.14 -5.74 -5.90
N THR A 451 -28.22 -6.70 -4.95
CA THR A 451 -29.52 -7.28 -4.53
C THR A 451 -30.47 -6.22 -4.00
N LYS A 452 -29.97 -5.32 -3.13
CA LYS A 452 -30.79 -4.25 -2.55
C LYS A 452 -31.30 -3.27 -3.60
N GLU A 453 -30.45 -2.90 -4.55
CA GLU A 453 -30.77 -1.94 -5.62
C GLU A 453 -31.79 -2.53 -6.61
N LEU A 454 -31.55 -3.76 -7.06
CA LEU A 454 -32.35 -4.40 -8.11
C LEU A 454 -33.61 -5.09 -7.61
N LEU A 455 -33.68 -5.44 -6.32
CA LEU A 455 -34.80 -6.11 -5.66
C LEU A 455 -35.24 -5.38 -4.37
N PRO A 456 -35.51 -4.06 -4.42
CA PRO A 456 -35.76 -3.25 -3.23
C PRO A 456 -36.99 -3.74 -2.42
N ASN A 457 -37.97 -4.36 -3.07
CA ASN A 457 -39.20 -4.88 -2.43
C ASN A 457 -38.99 -6.23 -1.73
N ASN A 458 -37.87 -6.92 -2.02
CA ASN A 458 -37.54 -8.24 -1.48
C ASN A 458 -36.44 -8.19 -0.43
N VAL A 459 -35.69 -7.07 -0.30
CA VAL A 459 -34.63 -6.88 0.67
C VAL A 459 -35.06 -5.87 1.73
N GLY A 460 -35.18 -6.33 2.97
CA GLY A 460 -35.66 -5.51 4.10
C GLY A 460 -34.58 -4.79 4.89
N ASN A 461 -33.30 -4.98 4.53
CA ASN A 461 -32.12 -4.31 5.14
C ASN A 461 -31.22 -3.71 4.07
N SER A 462 -29.97 -3.37 4.40
CA SER A 462 -29.02 -2.78 3.45
C SER A 462 -28.06 -3.79 2.81
N LEU A 463 -28.25 -5.11 3.00
CA LEU A 463 -27.31 -6.13 2.55
C LEU A 463 -27.56 -6.57 1.09
N ASN A 464 -26.46 -6.96 0.43
CA ASN A 464 -26.46 -7.73 -0.81
C ASN A 464 -26.05 -9.18 -0.52
N CYS A 465 -26.32 -10.11 -1.44
CA CYS A 465 -25.84 -11.50 -1.29
C CYS A 465 -24.33 -11.55 -1.09
N THR A 466 -23.60 -10.70 -1.79
CA THR A 466 -22.14 -10.57 -1.72
C THR A 466 -21.62 -9.97 -0.42
N SER A 467 -22.46 -9.44 0.45
CA SER A 467 -22.06 -9.09 1.82
C SER A 467 -21.60 -10.29 2.66
N CYS A 468 -21.98 -11.51 2.25
CA CYS A 468 -21.54 -12.78 2.86
C CYS A 468 -20.90 -13.74 1.86
N HIS A 469 -21.29 -13.65 0.58
CA HIS A 469 -20.77 -14.48 -0.52
C HIS A 469 -19.72 -13.66 -1.28
N LEU A 470 -18.52 -13.57 -0.70
CA LEU A 470 -17.48 -12.64 -1.13
C LEU A 470 -17.15 -12.76 -2.61
N ASN A 471 -16.90 -11.60 -3.23
CA ASN A 471 -16.43 -11.45 -4.59
C ASN A 471 -17.27 -12.25 -5.60
N ALA A 472 -18.56 -11.92 -5.67
CA ALA A 472 -19.53 -12.61 -6.55
C ALA A 472 -19.61 -14.15 -6.31
N GLY A 473 -19.26 -14.62 -5.11
CA GLY A 473 -19.26 -16.05 -4.75
C GLY A 473 -18.06 -16.83 -5.27
N THR A 474 -16.94 -16.18 -5.54
CA THR A 474 -15.72 -16.81 -6.07
C THR A 474 -14.63 -17.04 -5.01
N VAL A 475 -14.84 -16.66 -3.75
CA VAL A 475 -13.81 -16.76 -2.69
C VAL A 475 -13.95 -18.07 -1.90
N ALA A 476 -12.88 -18.87 -1.86
CA ALA A 476 -12.80 -20.05 -1.01
C ALA A 476 -13.07 -19.71 0.46
N ASP A 477 -13.86 -20.53 1.16
CA ASP A 477 -14.28 -20.31 2.55
C ASP A 477 -15.03 -18.95 2.79
N GLY A 478 -15.25 -18.16 1.74
CA GLY A 478 -16.08 -16.94 1.73
C GLY A 478 -17.52 -17.20 1.30
N SER A 479 -18.07 -18.36 1.65
CA SER A 479 -19.38 -18.84 1.19
C SER A 479 -19.52 -18.90 -0.35
N PRO A 480 -18.60 -19.53 -1.08
CA PRO A 480 -18.61 -19.52 -2.55
C PRO A 480 -19.89 -20.10 -3.15
N PHE A 481 -20.21 -19.68 -4.37
CA PHE A 481 -21.26 -20.26 -5.19
C PHE A 481 -20.76 -21.46 -6.02
N VAL A 482 -19.45 -21.61 -6.15
CA VAL A 482 -18.81 -22.66 -6.94
C VAL A 482 -19.33 -24.04 -6.52
N GLY A 483 -19.86 -24.78 -7.48
CA GLY A 483 -20.38 -26.13 -7.29
C GLY A 483 -21.69 -26.24 -6.52
N VAL A 484 -22.26 -25.15 -6.01
CA VAL A 484 -23.40 -25.19 -5.08
C VAL A 484 -24.63 -25.81 -5.71
N SER A 485 -24.99 -25.46 -6.95
CA SER A 485 -26.21 -25.97 -7.59
C SER A 485 -26.19 -27.51 -7.81
N ALA A 486 -25.01 -28.11 -7.87
CA ALA A 486 -24.88 -29.57 -7.99
C ALA A 486 -25.47 -30.36 -6.80
N PHE A 487 -25.64 -29.72 -5.65
CA PHE A 487 -26.13 -30.34 -4.41
C PHE A 487 -27.62 -30.09 -4.17
N PHE A 488 -28.33 -29.50 -5.13
CA PHE A 488 -29.76 -29.24 -5.05
C PHE A 488 -30.52 -29.97 -6.18
N PRO A 489 -31.73 -30.53 -5.89
CA PRO A 489 -32.41 -30.55 -4.59
C PRO A 489 -31.67 -31.41 -3.56
N GLY A 490 -31.61 -30.96 -2.30
CA GLY A 490 -30.87 -31.59 -1.24
C GLY A 490 -31.54 -31.53 0.14
N TYR A 491 -31.26 -32.50 1.01
CA TYR A 491 -31.83 -32.52 2.36
C TYR A 491 -31.23 -31.38 3.21
N ALA A 492 -32.09 -30.54 3.75
CA ALA A 492 -31.73 -29.43 4.63
C ALA A 492 -32.14 -29.75 6.09
N PRO A 493 -31.20 -30.11 6.99
CA PRO A 493 -31.51 -30.48 8.38
C PRO A 493 -32.32 -29.38 9.11
N ARG A 494 -32.01 -28.11 8.83
CA ARG A 494 -32.70 -26.97 9.43
C ARG A 494 -34.19 -26.92 9.03
N ALA A 495 -34.51 -27.24 7.79
CA ALA A 495 -35.88 -27.30 7.29
C ALA A 495 -36.55 -28.66 7.56
N GLY A 496 -35.80 -29.70 7.89
CA GLY A 496 -36.28 -31.06 8.09
C GLY A 496 -36.82 -31.75 6.84
N LYS A 497 -36.51 -31.22 5.64
CA LYS A 497 -37.03 -31.68 4.34
C LYS A 497 -35.99 -31.50 3.23
N VAL A 498 -36.25 -32.14 2.07
CA VAL A 498 -35.54 -31.81 0.83
C VAL A 498 -35.97 -30.42 0.35
N VAL A 499 -35.02 -29.60 -0.06
CA VAL A 499 -35.24 -28.23 -0.55
C VAL A 499 -34.61 -28.05 -1.92
N THR A 500 -35.21 -27.22 -2.75
CA THR A 500 -34.64 -26.79 -4.04
C THR A 500 -33.65 -25.64 -3.87
N LEU A 501 -32.93 -25.29 -4.93
CA LEU A 501 -32.02 -24.12 -4.90
C LEU A 501 -32.78 -22.83 -4.69
N GLU A 502 -33.93 -22.64 -5.32
CA GLU A 502 -34.82 -21.48 -5.16
C GLU A 502 -35.31 -21.36 -3.71
N GLU A 503 -35.70 -22.46 -3.07
CA GLU A 503 -36.07 -22.47 -1.65
C GLU A 503 -34.88 -22.07 -0.76
N ARG A 504 -33.67 -22.51 -1.12
CA ARG A 504 -32.44 -22.15 -0.41
C ARG A 504 -32.11 -20.67 -0.55
N ILE A 505 -32.22 -20.11 -1.76
CA ILE A 505 -32.05 -18.68 -2.05
C ILE A 505 -33.10 -17.87 -1.25
N ASN A 506 -34.36 -18.28 -1.30
CA ASN A 506 -35.45 -17.65 -0.55
C ASN A 506 -35.25 -17.72 0.97
N GLY A 507 -34.56 -18.74 1.47
CA GLY A 507 -34.12 -18.80 2.86
C GLY A 507 -33.18 -17.65 3.25
N CYS A 508 -32.32 -17.18 2.32
CA CYS A 508 -31.46 -16.02 2.54
C CYS A 508 -32.27 -14.72 2.53
N PHE A 509 -33.22 -14.53 1.61
CA PHE A 509 -34.09 -13.36 1.61
C PHE A 509 -34.81 -13.19 2.95
N ARG A 510 -35.37 -14.25 3.53
CA ARG A 510 -36.09 -14.20 4.81
C ARG A 510 -35.17 -13.96 6.02
N ARG A 511 -33.95 -14.52 6.03
CA ARG A 511 -33.05 -14.53 7.21
C ARG A 511 -31.94 -13.49 7.12
N SER A 512 -31.16 -13.57 6.05
CA SER A 512 -30.02 -12.68 5.90
C SER A 512 -30.44 -11.26 5.50
N MET A 513 -31.52 -11.14 4.72
CA MET A 513 -31.97 -9.86 4.16
C MET A 513 -33.23 -9.31 4.80
N ASN A 514 -33.76 -9.92 5.88
CA ASN A 514 -34.99 -9.48 6.58
C ASN A 514 -36.16 -9.20 5.63
N GLY A 515 -36.23 -9.90 4.51
CA GLY A 515 -37.09 -9.54 3.39
C GLY A 515 -38.10 -10.61 3.02
N LYS A 516 -38.60 -10.50 1.79
CA LYS A 516 -39.67 -11.35 1.24
C LYS A 516 -39.10 -12.28 0.15
N PRO A 517 -39.61 -13.53 0.06
CA PRO A 517 -39.17 -14.45 -0.97
C PRO A 517 -39.54 -13.97 -2.38
N LEU A 518 -38.71 -14.35 -3.35
CA LEU A 518 -39.05 -14.23 -4.77
C LEU A 518 -39.89 -15.43 -5.21
N PRO A 519 -40.88 -15.25 -6.11
CA PRO A 519 -41.55 -16.37 -6.74
C PRO A 519 -40.57 -17.27 -7.46
N PRO A 520 -40.60 -18.60 -7.28
CA PRO A 520 -39.63 -19.53 -7.88
C PRO A 520 -39.51 -19.41 -9.41
N GLN A 521 -40.63 -19.12 -10.08
CA GLN A 521 -40.69 -19.01 -11.54
C GLN A 521 -40.48 -17.56 -12.06
N SER A 522 -40.15 -16.61 -11.19
CA SER A 522 -39.86 -15.25 -11.64
C SER A 522 -38.58 -15.19 -12.46
N THR A 523 -38.56 -14.27 -13.43
CA THR A 523 -37.37 -14.04 -14.27
C THR A 523 -36.10 -13.81 -13.44
N ASP A 524 -36.21 -13.05 -12.34
CA ASP A 524 -35.09 -12.74 -11.47
C ASP A 524 -34.62 -13.98 -10.69
N MET A 525 -35.52 -14.82 -10.15
CA MET A 525 -35.13 -16.08 -9.51
C MET A 525 -34.43 -17.01 -10.50
N GLN A 526 -34.97 -17.15 -11.71
CA GLN A 526 -34.39 -17.99 -12.74
C GLN A 526 -33.01 -17.45 -13.22
N ALA A 527 -32.83 -16.14 -13.25
CA ALA A 527 -31.52 -15.57 -13.53
C ALA A 527 -30.50 -15.84 -12.40
N MET A 528 -30.92 -15.75 -11.12
CA MET A 528 -30.08 -16.12 -9.98
C MET A 528 -29.66 -17.60 -10.05
N VAL A 529 -30.60 -18.50 -10.36
CA VAL A 529 -30.33 -19.94 -10.54
C VAL A 529 -29.38 -20.16 -11.70
N ALA A 530 -29.57 -19.48 -12.85
CA ALA A 530 -28.68 -19.59 -14.00
C ALA A 530 -27.21 -19.21 -13.66
N TYR A 531 -27.02 -18.20 -12.80
CA TYR A 531 -25.68 -17.86 -12.33
C TYR A 531 -25.07 -18.96 -11.44
N PHE A 532 -25.86 -19.56 -10.52
CA PHE A 532 -25.41 -20.73 -9.75
C PHE A 532 -25.08 -21.93 -10.64
N ASP A 533 -25.87 -22.17 -11.70
CA ASP A 533 -25.63 -23.27 -12.63
C ASP A 533 -24.36 -23.04 -13.47
N TRP A 534 -24.10 -21.79 -13.86
CA TRP A 534 -22.83 -21.46 -14.50
C TRP A 534 -21.65 -21.63 -13.53
N MET A 535 -21.80 -21.20 -12.27
CA MET A 535 -20.80 -21.39 -11.21
C MET A 535 -20.63 -22.85 -10.77
N LYS A 536 -21.56 -23.73 -11.13
CA LYS A 536 -21.39 -25.19 -10.93
C LYS A 536 -20.15 -25.72 -11.62
N HIS A 537 -19.80 -25.14 -12.79
CA HIS A 537 -18.66 -25.57 -13.59
C HIS A 537 -18.69 -27.08 -13.81
N ASN A 538 -17.61 -27.81 -13.53
CA ASN A 538 -17.53 -29.26 -13.72
C ASN A 538 -17.94 -30.07 -12.47
N THR A 539 -18.52 -29.44 -11.45
CA THR A 539 -18.85 -30.11 -10.17
C THR A 539 -20.02 -31.08 -10.34
N LYS A 540 -19.87 -32.29 -9.82
CA LYS A 540 -20.89 -33.30 -9.73
C LYS A 540 -21.47 -33.42 -8.31
N PRO A 541 -22.65 -34.04 -8.13
CA PRO A 541 -23.27 -34.17 -6.79
C PRO A 541 -22.41 -34.92 -5.77
N GLU A 542 -21.57 -35.88 -6.24
CA GLU A 542 -20.67 -36.67 -5.42
C GLU A 542 -19.35 -35.98 -5.08
N ASP A 543 -19.03 -34.87 -5.73
CA ASP A 543 -17.75 -34.21 -5.57
C ASP A 543 -17.62 -33.48 -4.21
N ARG A 544 -16.41 -33.49 -3.69
CA ARG A 544 -16.05 -32.68 -2.51
C ARG A 544 -15.36 -31.39 -2.97
N VAL A 545 -16.12 -30.30 -3.00
CA VAL A 545 -15.58 -28.99 -3.36
C VAL A 545 -14.75 -28.43 -2.20
N ALA A 546 -13.44 -28.31 -2.40
CA ALA A 546 -12.55 -27.64 -1.43
C ALA A 546 -12.98 -26.17 -1.26
N GLY A 547 -12.81 -25.59 -0.05
CA GLY A 547 -13.19 -24.19 0.21
C GLY A 547 -14.68 -23.88 0.20
N ARG A 548 -15.57 -24.90 0.07
CA ARG A 548 -17.03 -24.73 0.12
C ARG A 548 -17.49 -24.32 1.52
N GLY A 549 -18.37 -23.34 1.59
CA GLY A 549 -18.93 -22.81 2.85
C GLY A 549 -18.03 -21.77 3.49
N VAL A 550 -17.85 -21.84 4.79
CA VAL A 550 -17.03 -20.87 5.57
C VAL A 550 -15.89 -21.54 6.34
N GLY A 551 -15.63 -22.83 6.06
CA GLY A 551 -14.71 -23.63 6.86
C GLY A 551 -15.24 -23.94 8.26
N LYS A 552 -14.35 -24.29 9.18
CA LYS A 552 -14.69 -24.66 10.57
C LYS A 552 -13.69 -24.05 11.54
N VAL A 553 -14.14 -23.76 12.75
CA VAL A 553 -13.32 -23.52 13.94
C VAL A 553 -13.67 -24.54 15.00
N ASP A 554 -12.79 -24.76 15.96
CA ASP A 554 -13.07 -25.67 17.07
C ASP A 554 -14.17 -25.09 17.98
N THR A 555 -15.27 -25.81 18.11
CA THR A 555 -16.40 -25.42 18.98
C THR A 555 -16.13 -25.64 20.47
N ALA A 556 -15.02 -26.29 20.85
CA ALA A 556 -14.57 -26.40 22.22
C ALA A 556 -13.98 -25.07 22.75
N ILE A 557 -13.52 -24.19 21.86
CA ILE A 557 -13.04 -22.85 22.23
C ILE A 557 -14.18 -22.05 22.86
N LYS A 558 -13.96 -21.58 24.09
CA LYS A 558 -14.93 -20.76 24.79
C LYS A 558 -14.71 -19.28 24.46
N PRO A 559 -15.76 -18.54 24.06
CA PRO A 559 -15.63 -17.14 23.73
C PRO A 559 -15.35 -16.27 24.96
N ASN A 560 -14.47 -15.29 24.79
CA ASN A 560 -14.22 -14.18 25.72
C ASN A 560 -14.75 -12.89 25.09
N LEU A 561 -15.87 -12.36 25.60
CA LEU A 561 -16.54 -11.19 25.03
C LEU A 561 -15.74 -9.90 25.20
N ASP A 562 -15.00 -9.75 26.30
CA ASP A 562 -14.17 -8.57 26.57
C ASP A 562 -13.01 -8.52 25.57
N ASN A 563 -12.34 -9.65 25.35
CA ASN A 563 -11.32 -9.74 24.29
C ASN A 563 -11.95 -9.54 22.91
N GLY A 564 -13.14 -10.09 22.66
CA GLY A 564 -13.87 -9.87 21.40
C GLY A 564 -14.14 -8.41 21.10
N LYS A 565 -14.50 -7.63 22.12
CA LYS A 565 -14.68 -6.17 22.02
C LYS A 565 -13.36 -5.46 21.67
N LEU A 566 -12.25 -5.85 22.28
CA LEU A 566 -10.93 -5.29 21.99
C LEU A 566 -10.47 -5.62 20.57
N VAL A 567 -10.63 -6.88 20.15
CA VAL A 567 -10.33 -7.31 18.77
C VAL A 567 -11.20 -6.55 17.76
N TYR A 568 -12.49 -6.39 18.07
CA TYR A 568 -13.41 -5.61 17.21
C TYR A 568 -12.92 -4.17 17.03
N ALA A 569 -12.67 -3.46 18.11
CA ALA A 569 -12.20 -2.08 18.08
C ALA A 569 -10.88 -1.94 17.31
N LYS A 570 -9.97 -2.90 17.49
CA LYS A 570 -8.65 -2.87 16.87
C LYS A 570 -8.67 -3.27 15.39
N GLN A 571 -9.49 -4.25 14.98
CA GLN A 571 -9.38 -4.90 13.66
C GLN A 571 -10.59 -4.68 12.75
N CYS A 572 -11.79 -4.44 13.29
CA CYS A 572 -13.05 -4.48 12.54
C CYS A 572 -13.70 -3.11 12.40
N ALA A 573 -13.62 -2.29 13.43
CA ALA A 573 -14.35 -1.02 13.51
C ALA A 573 -13.99 -0.03 12.39
N VAL A 574 -12.75 -0.08 11.89
CA VAL A 574 -12.28 0.79 10.79
C VAL A 574 -13.11 0.63 9.51
N CYS A 575 -13.68 -0.57 9.27
CA CYS A 575 -14.53 -0.84 8.12
C CYS A 575 -16.01 -0.93 8.54
N HIS A 576 -16.31 -1.59 9.66
CA HIS A 576 -17.68 -1.86 10.07
C HIS A 576 -18.28 -0.82 11.04
N GLY A 577 -17.52 0.25 11.35
CA GLY A 577 -17.92 1.31 12.29
C GLY A 577 -17.80 0.87 13.75
N ASP A 578 -17.57 1.81 14.67
CA ASP A 578 -17.44 1.53 16.11
C ASP A 578 -18.72 0.92 16.69
N ASN A 579 -19.87 1.25 16.12
CA ASN A 579 -21.20 0.78 16.49
C ASN A 579 -21.70 -0.39 15.62
N GLY A 580 -20.84 -0.96 14.74
CA GLY A 580 -21.17 -2.10 13.87
C GLY A 580 -22.22 -1.84 12.78
N GLN A 581 -22.53 -0.58 12.50
CA GLN A 581 -23.53 -0.20 11.48
C GLN A 581 -22.98 -0.18 10.06
N GLY A 582 -21.73 -0.60 9.86
CA GLY A 582 -21.05 -0.56 8.58
C GLY A 582 -20.55 0.82 8.21
N LEU A 583 -20.06 0.95 7.00
CA LEU A 583 -19.62 2.20 6.41
C LEU A 583 -20.49 2.53 5.20
N THR A 584 -21.09 3.71 5.22
CA THR A 584 -21.94 4.22 4.14
C THR A 584 -21.33 5.52 3.62
N ARG A 585 -21.32 5.72 2.30
CA ARG A 585 -20.90 6.97 1.68
C ARG A 585 -21.96 8.07 1.79
N ALA A 586 -21.58 9.29 1.43
CA ALA A 586 -22.48 10.46 1.49
C ALA A 586 -23.73 10.31 0.59
N ASP A 587 -23.63 9.56 -0.51
CA ASP A 587 -24.72 9.22 -1.43
C ASP A 587 -25.63 8.09 -0.92
N GLY A 588 -25.34 7.51 0.26
CA GLY A 588 -26.10 6.42 0.86
C GLY A 588 -25.65 5.02 0.41
N GLU A 589 -24.66 4.88 -0.48
CA GLU A 589 -24.14 3.57 -0.89
C GLU A 589 -23.42 2.88 0.27
N LEU A 590 -23.78 1.61 0.50
CA LEU A 590 -23.13 0.77 1.49
C LEU A 590 -21.75 0.32 1.01
N VAL A 591 -20.69 0.79 1.70
CA VAL A 591 -19.31 0.42 1.43
C VAL A 591 -18.97 -0.91 2.11
N TYR A 592 -19.22 -0.99 3.42
CA TYR A 592 -19.04 -2.21 4.21
C TYR A 592 -20.31 -2.54 4.98
N PRO A 593 -20.68 -3.84 5.07
CA PRO A 593 -21.97 -4.24 5.63
C PRO A 593 -22.04 -4.01 7.15
N PRO A 594 -23.24 -3.68 7.67
CA PRO A 594 -23.49 -3.69 9.10
C PRO A 594 -23.42 -5.12 9.65
N LEU A 595 -22.79 -5.27 10.82
CA LEU A 595 -22.66 -6.57 11.50
C LEU A 595 -23.76 -6.80 12.52
N TRP A 596 -24.44 -5.76 13.01
CA TRP A 596 -25.60 -5.83 13.90
C TRP A 596 -26.52 -4.62 13.69
N GLY A 597 -27.63 -4.55 14.45
CA GLY A 597 -28.66 -3.53 14.31
C GLY A 597 -29.70 -3.86 13.23
N GLU A 598 -30.63 -2.95 13.03
CA GLU A 598 -31.80 -3.12 12.15
C GLU A 598 -31.46 -3.35 10.69
N GLN A 599 -30.36 -2.77 10.21
CA GLN A 599 -29.90 -2.88 8.83
C GLN A 599 -29.02 -4.13 8.57
N SER A 600 -28.80 -4.98 9.59
CA SER A 600 -28.07 -6.22 9.48
C SER A 600 -28.99 -7.45 9.34
N PHE A 601 -28.43 -8.63 9.28
CA PHE A 601 -29.16 -9.91 9.24
C PHE A 601 -29.86 -10.23 10.57
N ASN A 602 -30.97 -10.98 10.53
CA ASN A 602 -31.72 -11.35 11.73
C ASN A 602 -31.10 -12.55 12.48
N ILE A 603 -31.65 -12.86 13.66
CA ILE A 603 -31.18 -13.97 14.52
C ILE A 603 -31.24 -15.33 13.82
N GLY A 604 -32.09 -15.48 12.80
CA GLY A 604 -32.24 -16.69 12.00
C GLY A 604 -31.17 -16.86 10.92
N ALA A 605 -30.32 -15.90 10.64
CA ALA A 605 -29.26 -16.02 9.66
C ALA A 605 -28.15 -17.00 10.12
N GLY A 606 -27.47 -17.65 9.16
CA GLY A 606 -26.31 -18.50 9.45
C GLY A 606 -25.20 -17.75 10.16
N MET A 607 -24.92 -16.53 9.75
CA MET A 607 -23.91 -15.62 10.33
C MET A 607 -24.29 -15.09 11.72
N ALA A 608 -25.52 -15.29 12.21
CA ALA A 608 -25.88 -14.98 13.59
C ALA A 608 -25.38 -16.03 14.59
N ARG A 609 -24.81 -17.15 14.14
CA ARG A 609 -24.21 -18.19 14.96
C ARG A 609 -22.72 -17.93 15.12
N ALA A 610 -22.25 -17.86 16.38
CA ALA A 610 -20.90 -17.44 16.72
C ALA A 610 -19.80 -18.27 16.03
N TYR A 611 -19.91 -19.59 16.03
CA TYR A 611 -18.89 -20.45 15.41
C TYR A 611 -18.92 -20.45 13.88
N THR A 612 -20.09 -20.20 13.27
CA THR A 612 -20.18 -19.99 11.81
C THR A 612 -19.54 -18.67 11.43
N ALA A 613 -19.84 -17.62 12.18
CA ALA A 613 -19.24 -16.30 11.98
C ALA A 613 -17.73 -16.32 12.24
N ALA A 614 -17.27 -17.02 13.30
CA ALA A 614 -15.85 -17.19 13.60
C ALA A 614 -15.09 -17.89 12.46
N ALA A 615 -15.66 -18.94 11.89
CA ALA A 615 -15.06 -19.66 10.78
C ALA A 615 -14.89 -18.77 9.53
N PHE A 616 -15.91 -17.94 9.24
CA PHE A 616 -15.85 -16.93 8.18
C PHE A 616 -14.79 -15.86 8.46
N VAL A 617 -14.83 -15.27 9.66
CA VAL A 617 -13.90 -14.21 10.08
C VAL A 617 -12.45 -14.69 10.03
N LYS A 618 -12.17 -15.87 10.59
CA LYS A 618 -10.83 -16.49 10.60
C LYS A 618 -10.17 -16.55 9.22
N ARG A 619 -10.99 -16.77 8.16
CA ARG A 619 -10.50 -17.03 6.81
C ARG A 619 -10.57 -15.83 5.88
N ASN A 620 -11.44 -14.87 6.18
CA ASN A 620 -11.77 -13.82 5.23
C ASN A 620 -11.61 -12.40 5.79
N MET A 621 -11.44 -12.23 7.10
CA MET A 621 -11.38 -10.91 7.73
C MET A 621 -10.18 -10.79 8.69
N PRO A 622 -9.59 -9.59 8.83
CA PRO A 622 -9.81 -8.39 8.02
C PRO A 622 -9.26 -8.54 6.59
N ILE A 623 -9.88 -7.85 5.63
CA ILE A 623 -9.41 -7.79 4.24
C ILE A 623 -8.17 -6.89 4.16
N GLY A 624 -7.21 -7.22 3.28
CA GLY A 624 -6.06 -6.38 2.98
C GLY A 624 -4.87 -6.52 3.94
N PHE A 625 -4.82 -7.59 4.75
CA PHE A 625 -3.73 -7.82 5.70
C PHE A 625 -2.70 -8.87 5.24
N HIS A 626 -3.03 -9.69 4.26
CA HIS A 626 -2.14 -10.71 3.73
C HIS A 626 -1.85 -10.53 2.24
N GLU A 627 -0.64 -10.92 1.85
CA GLU A 627 -0.18 -10.89 0.45
C GLU A 627 -0.84 -11.97 -0.42
N LYS A 628 -1.53 -12.94 0.18
CA LYS A 628 -2.14 -14.05 -0.54
C LYS A 628 -3.52 -13.69 -1.04
N PHE A 629 -3.75 -13.92 -2.34
CA PHE A 629 -5.10 -13.96 -2.90
C PHE A 629 -5.87 -15.17 -2.30
N PRO A 630 -7.20 -15.12 -2.13
CA PRO A 630 -8.09 -14.15 -2.76
C PRO A 630 -8.21 -12.76 -2.15
N LEU A 631 -8.13 -12.52 -0.89
CA LEU A 631 -8.38 -11.17 -0.36
C LEU A 631 -7.47 -10.83 0.84
N GLY A 632 -6.37 -11.59 1.00
CA GLY A 632 -5.50 -11.40 2.14
C GLY A 632 -6.21 -11.68 3.46
N GLN A 633 -6.13 -12.90 3.92
CA GLN A 633 -6.82 -13.36 5.14
C GLN A 633 -6.18 -12.78 6.39
N GLY A 634 -7.00 -12.44 7.37
CA GLY A 634 -6.70 -11.55 8.47
C GLY A 634 -5.70 -11.97 9.54
N GLY A 635 -5.16 -13.17 9.50
CA GLY A 635 -4.17 -13.60 10.49
C GLY A 635 -4.63 -13.67 11.95
N LEU A 636 -5.94 -13.61 12.23
CA LEU A 636 -6.46 -13.79 13.58
C LEU A 636 -6.21 -15.22 14.08
N SER A 637 -5.90 -15.41 15.36
CA SER A 637 -5.93 -16.72 16.00
C SER A 637 -7.36 -17.28 16.04
N ASP A 638 -7.50 -18.58 16.26
CA ASP A 638 -8.84 -19.20 16.39
C ASP A 638 -9.60 -18.64 17.58
N GLN A 639 -8.89 -18.35 18.68
CA GLN A 639 -9.48 -17.73 19.88
C GLN A 639 -10.00 -16.31 19.55
N GLU A 640 -9.18 -15.45 18.93
CA GLU A 640 -9.62 -14.09 18.53
C GLU A 640 -10.81 -14.11 17.58
N ALA A 641 -10.81 -15.02 16.61
CA ALA A 641 -11.92 -15.18 15.69
C ALA A 641 -13.22 -15.59 16.39
N VAL A 642 -13.15 -16.51 17.37
CA VAL A 642 -14.29 -16.93 18.20
C VAL A 642 -14.76 -15.79 19.11
N ASP A 643 -13.84 -15.08 19.75
CA ASP A 643 -14.14 -13.98 20.67
C ASP A 643 -14.86 -12.84 19.95
N VAL A 644 -14.31 -12.37 18.82
CA VAL A 644 -14.91 -11.25 18.06
C VAL A 644 -16.23 -11.66 17.41
N ALA A 645 -16.34 -12.89 16.92
CA ALA A 645 -17.59 -13.40 16.37
C ALA A 645 -18.69 -13.49 17.45
N ALA A 646 -18.36 -13.99 18.63
CA ALA A 646 -19.28 -14.00 19.75
C ALA A 646 -19.70 -12.59 20.16
N TYR A 647 -18.76 -11.64 20.22
CA TYR A 647 -19.05 -10.25 20.54
C TYR A 647 -20.08 -9.64 19.59
N PHE A 648 -19.86 -9.64 18.26
CA PHE A 648 -20.76 -8.99 17.33
C PHE A 648 -22.06 -9.78 17.08
N THR A 649 -22.05 -11.11 17.19
CA THR A 649 -23.27 -11.91 17.02
C THR A 649 -24.24 -11.77 18.20
N GLN A 650 -23.77 -11.42 19.39
CA GLN A 650 -24.62 -11.17 20.56
C GLN A 650 -25.27 -9.78 20.56
N GLN A 651 -24.80 -8.86 19.74
CA GLN A 651 -25.39 -7.52 19.66
C GLN A 651 -26.85 -7.56 19.17
N PRO A 652 -27.65 -6.52 19.49
CA PRO A 652 -29.05 -6.43 19.08
C PRO A 652 -29.21 -6.52 17.55
N ARG A 653 -30.22 -7.28 17.11
CA ARG A 653 -30.56 -7.46 15.69
C ARG A 653 -32.03 -7.90 15.56
N PRO A 654 -32.62 -7.80 14.35
CA PRO A 654 -34.01 -8.19 14.14
C PRO A 654 -34.31 -9.64 14.53
N ASP A 655 -35.52 -9.88 15.05
CA ASP A 655 -36.01 -11.21 15.33
C ASP A 655 -36.41 -11.96 14.04
N PHE A 656 -36.49 -13.28 14.12
CA PHE A 656 -36.93 -14.13 13.02
C PHE A 656 -38.31 -14.78 13.38
N PRO A 657 -39.43 -14.36 12.76
CA PRO A 657 -40.76 -14.84 13.14
C PRO A 657 -40.92 -16.37 13.05
N ASP A 658 -40.30 -16.99 12.04
CA ASP A 658 -40.41 -18.44 11.82
C ASP A 658 -39.40 -19.29 12.59
N LYS A 659 -38.70 -18.75 13.58
CA LYS A 659 -37.62 -19.40 14.33
C LYS A 659 -38.00 -20.75 14.96
N LEU A 660 -39.23 -20.90 15.38
CA LEU A 660 -39.73 -22.13 16.00
C LEU A 660 -39.92 -23.28 15.00
N LYS A 661 -39.93 -23.00 13.70
CA LYS A 661 -40.02 -24.02 12.64
C LYS A 661 -38.67 -24.64 12.28
N ASP A 662 -37.59 -24.09 12.79
CA ASP A 662 -36.24 -24.56 12.51
C ASP A 662 -35.90 -25.82 13.32
N TRP A 663 -35.19 -26.76 12.69
CA TRP A 663 -34.74 -28.05 13.23
C TRP A 663 -35.88 -28.93 13.80
N PRO A 664 -36.98 -29.17 13.06
CA PRO A 664 -38.10 -29.90 13.57
C PRO A 664 -37.80 -31.37 13.92
N LYS A 665 -36.66 -31.90 13.42
CA LYS A 665 -36.17 -33.24 13.71
C LYS A 665 -34.98 -33.27 14.69
N GLY A 666 -34.71 -32.15 15.40
CA GLY A 666 -33.56 -32.00 16.28
C GLY A 666 -32.29 -31.61 15.55
N GLY A 667 -31.14 -31.69 16.24
CA GLY A 667 -29.82 -31.27 15.71
C GLY A 667 -29.61 -29.77 15.63
N LYS A 668 -30.31 -29.00 16.47
CA LYS A 668 -30.11 -27.56 16.60
C LYS A 668 -28.68 -27.25 17.07
N PRO A 669 -27.93 -26.38 16.39
CA PRO A 669 -26.58 -26.00 16.80
C PRO A 669 -26.55 -25.35 18.19
N VAL A 670 -25.47 -25.60 18.95
CA VAL A 670 -25.30 -25.08 20.32
C VAL A 670 -25.23 -23.56 20.40
N ASP A 671 -24.84 -22.91 19.31
CA ASP A 671 -24.72 -21.45 19.16
C ASP A 671 -25.92 -20.81 18.43
N ALA A 672 -27.02 -21.54 18.26
CA ALA A 672 -28.26 -20.96 17.75
C ALA A 672 -28.82 -19.94 18.74
N ARG A 673 -29.24 -18.76 18.23
CA ARG A 673 -29.66 -17.61 19.07
C ARG A 673 -31.09 -17.72 19.66
N TYR A 674 -31.81 -18.78 19.42
CA TYR A 674 -33.21 -19.01 19.88
C TYR A 674 -33.47 -20.50 20.17
#